data_6e93e60b8c69335f90e450ba163b264e
#
_entry.id   6e93e60b8c69335f90e450ba163b264e
#
_cell.length_a   1.000
_cell.length_b   1.000
_cell.length_c   1.000
_cell.angle_alpha   90.00
_cell.angle_beta   90.00
_cell.angle_gamma   90.00
#
_symmetry.space_group_name_H-M   'P 1'
#
loop_
_entity.id
_entity.type
_entity.pdbx_description
1 polymer ?
#
loop_
_entity_poly.entity_id
_entity_poly.type
_entity_poly.pdbx_seq_one_letter_code
_entity_poly.pdbx_strand_id
1 'polypeptide(L)'
;MNFDKNHVAHKKSIPAGTRIFRRISLTALKIFLVLLLFCVILGTAAGVGMIKGLIASAPNIDSLSVAPAESATYIYNTGNKPVQKLAESTSNRILVKLDQIPEDLQHAIVAVEDERFYKHHGIDIQGIARAAVIGITSGDFSEGASTITQQLIKNNVFTDWVTQTALSQKLRRKFQEQYLALQLEKKMSKDQILQDYLNTINLGASSYGVQAAAKRYFNKDVSQLNLSESTVIAGITQNPTLYNPIINPDENAKRRKIILQKMVDQGYISEQQQQDALADDVYSRIQKTAQETDEVSIYSYYTDALIEQVMDDLVEVKGYTRQQAYKAVYSGGLKIYSNQDEEIQKICDEEFANPENYPSVTLIGLDYALSIQKSDGEIINYSSEMLRSWFQKQDSSFNMMFDDEESAKAAAETYKNAMVEKGDTVLGERVSLVPQPQASVVIIDNETGYVKAIVGGRGEKEASLTLNRATETRRQPGSTFKIVSTYAPALDAENMTLATVFDNAPYNYTNGVPVNNWAGKNAYTGLTTIRQAIAGSINVVAVKCLTEITPRLGFEYAEALGISTLYDDENLDVRQPLALGGITDGVVNIELCDAYATIANGGKYNEAKFYSRIEDSEGKVIIDNTPEEKTVL
;
A
#
# COMPACT_ATOMS: atom_id res chain seq x y z
N MET A 1 -24.46 63.82 -33.63
CA MET A 1 -23.88 64.95 -32.88
C MET A 1 -24.94 66.09 -32.85
N ASN A 2 -25.33 66.54 -31.67
CA ASN A 2 -26.33 67.61 -31.55
C ASN A 2 -25.61 68.97 -31.64
N PHE A 3 -25.88 69.74 -32.71
CA PHE A 3 -25.23 70.99 -32.99
C PHE A 3 -26.07 72.23 -32.51
N ASP A 4 -26.93 71.98 -31.51
CA ASP A 4 -27.69 73.09 -30.92
C ASP A 4 -26.76 74.14 -30.30
N LYS A 5 -27.06 75.47 -30.54
CA LYS A 5 -26.24 76.60 -30.11
C LYS A 5 -26.03 76.60 -28.57
N ASN A 6 -26.99 76.11 -27.79
CA ASN A 6 -26.88 75.99 -26.33
C ASN A 6 -25.87 74.93 -25.90
N HIS A 7 -25.80 73.87 -26.65
CA HIS A 7 -24.82 72.76 -26.37
C HIS A 7 -23.39 73.16 -26.73
N VAL A 8 -23.22 74.03 -27.76
CA VAL A 8 -21.91 74.55 -28.15
C VAL A 8 -21.47 75.68 -27.16
N ALA A 9 -22.41 76.54 -26.65
CA ALA A 9 -22.11 77.53 -25.65
C ALA A 9 -21.68 76.87 -24.29
N HIS A 10 -22.35 75.80 -23.87
CA HIS A 10 -21.99 75.07 -22.62
C HIS A 10 -20.60 74.45 -22.74
N LYS A 11 -20.22 73.89 -23.91
CA LYS A 11 -18.86 73.41 -24.16
C LYS A 11 -17.78 74.46 -24.11
N LYS A 12 -18.09 75.73 -24.50
CA LYS A 12 -17.15 76.84 -24.45
C LYS A 12 -16.94 77.42 -23.04
N SER A 13 -17.90 77.23 -22.13
CA SER A 13 -17.83 77.75 -20.76
C SER A 13 -17.04 76.87 -19.79
N ILE A 14 -16.61 75.68 -20.17
CA ILE A 14 -15.83 74.82 -19.30
C ILE A 14 -14.37 75.27 -19.30
N PRO A 15 -13.75 75.56 -18.12
CA PRO A 15 -12.35 76.00 -18.03
C PRO A 15 -11.42 74.97 -18.72
N ALA A 16 -10.34 75.51 -19.35
CA ALA A 16 -9.38 74.68 -20.11
C ALA A 16 -8.78 73.51 -19.27
N GLY A 17 -8.52 73.72 -17.98
CA GLY A 17 -8.05 72.72 -17.05
C GLY A 17 -9.02 71.53 -16.88
N THR A 18 -10.33 71.84 -16.80
CA THR A 18 -11.36 70.77 -16.62
C THR A 18 -11.54 69.93 -17.91
N ARG A 19 -11.30 70.48 -19.07
CA ARG A 19 -11.31 69.78 -20.34
C ARG A 19 -10.10 68.84 -20.49
N ILE A 20 -8.93 69.30 -20.06
CA ILE A 20 -7.69 68.54 -20.06
C ILE A 20 -7.82 67.38 -19.06
N PHE A 21 -8.28 67.69 -17.83
CA PHE A 21 -8.50 66.65 -16.78
C PHE A 21 -9.49 65.57 -17.24
N ARG A 22 -10.63 65.95 -17.86
CA ARG A 22 -11.62 65.01 -18.39
C ARG A 22 -11.07 64.17 -19.58
N ARG A 23 -10.19 64.72 -20.42
CA ARG A 23 -9.52 63.96 -21.48
C ARG A 23 -8.51 62.95 -20.90
N ILE A 24 -7.72 63.40 -19.92
CA ILE A 24 -6.74 62.55 -19.23
C ILE A 24 -7.47 61.39 -18.50
N SER A 25 -8.54 61.67 -17.75
CA SER A 25 -9.32 60.63 -17.04
C SER A 25 -10.01 59.65 -17.99
N LEU A 26 -10.56 60.13 -19.12
CA LEU A 26 -11.15 59.25 -20.15
C LEU A 26 -10.09 58.38 -20.84
N THR A 27 -8.89 58.93 -21.07
CA THR A 27 -7.79 58.19 -21.67
C THR A 27 -7.25 57.15 -20.67
N ALA A 28 -7.08 57.52 -19.41
CA ALA A 28 -6.69 56.59 -18.35
C ALA A 28 -7.72 55.47 -18.16
N LEU A 29 -9.03 55.79 -18.19
CA LEU A 29 -10.09 54.76 -18.14
C LEU A 29 -10.03 53.81 -19.35
N LYS A 30 -9.79 54.32 -20.56
CA LYS A 30 -9.63 53.49 -21.75
C LYS A 30 -8.42 52.57 -21.63
N ILE A 31 -7.27 53.11 -21.16
CA ILE A 31 -6.06 52.30 -20.94
C ILE A 31 -6.35 51.22 -19.88
N PHE A 32 -7.01 51.59 -18.78
CA PHE A 32 -7.40 50.64 -17.72
C PHE A 32 -8.30 49.51 -18.28
N LEU A 33 -9.33 49.85 -19.07
CA LEU A 33 -10.23 48.86 -19.67
C LEU A 33 -9.50 47.94 -20.66
N VAL A 34 -8.55 48.49 -21.46
CA VAL A 34 -7.72 47.67 -22.37
C VAL A 34 -6.79 46.73 -21.60
N LEU A 35 -6.15 47.23 -20.53
CA LEU A 35 -5.32 46.41 -19.64
C LEU A 35 -6.16 45.31 -18.94
N LEU A 36 -7.33 45.65 -18.45
CA LEU A 36 -8.26 44.71 -17.85
C LEU A 36 -8.66 43.62 -18.85
N LEU A 37 -9.03 44.02 -20.08
CA LEU A 37 -9.36 43.06 -21.14
C LEU A 37 -8.17 42.17 -21.49
N PHE A 38 -6.97 42.73 -21.57
CA PHE A 38 -5.74 42.00 -21.81
C PHE A 38 -5.44 41.00 -20.68
N CYS A 39 -5.59 41.38 -19.41
CA CYS A 39 -5.47 40.51 -18.26
C CYS A 39 -6.51 39.37 -18.28
N VAL A 40 -7.75 39.65 -18.67
CA VAL A 40 -8.80 38.64 -18.81
C VAL A 40 -8.44 37.66 -19.93
N ILE A 41 -7.96 38.13 -21.10
CA ILE A 41 -7.54 37.27 -22.22
C ILE A 41 -6.35 36.38 -21.81
N LEU A 42 -5.33 36.97 -21.19
CA LEU A 42 -4.16 36.19 -20.70
C LEU A 42 -4.56 35.20 -19.62
N GLY A 43 -5.40 35.61 -18.67
CA GLY A 43 -5.90 34.75 -17.59
C GLY A 43 -6.71 33.57 -18.15
N THR A 44 -7.57 33.84 -19.14
CA THR A 44 -8.35 32.74 -19.79
C THR A 44 -7.46 31.83 -20.64
N ALA A 45 -6.49 32.36 -21.38
CA ALA A 45 -5.55 31.54 -22.15
C ALA A 45 -4.66 30.67 -21.24
N ALA A 46 -4.14 31.24 -20.16
CA ALA A 46 -3.39 30.49 -19.14
C ALA A 46 -4.26 29.41 -18.48
N GLY A 47 -5.51 29.71 -18.12
CA GLY A 47 -6.46 28.77 -17.56
C GLY A 47 -6.77 27.60 -18.49
N VAL A 48 -7.03 27.90 -19.77
CA VAL A 48 -7.27 26.86 -20.81
C VAL A 48 -6.01 26.00 -21.02
N GLY A 49 -4.82 26.62 -21.04
CA GLY A 49 -3.55 25.90 -21.15
C GLY A 49 -3.31 24.96 -19.97
N MET A 50 -3.57 25.42 -18.75
CA MET A 50 -3.47 24.62 -17.52
C MET A 50 -4.44 23.43 -17.55
N ILE A 51 -5.71 23.66 -17.89
CA ILE A 51 -6.73 22.59 -17.99
C ILE A 51 -6.33 21.55 -19.04
N LYS A 52 -5.86 21.98 -20.22
CA LYS A 52 -5.37 21.05 -21.24
C LYS A 52 -4.17 20.23 -20.76
N GLY A 53 -3.23 20.83 -20.03
CA GLY A 53 -2.10 20.11 -19.42
C GLY A 53 -2.53 19.10 -18.37
N LEU A 54 -3.52 19.45 -17.52
CA LEU A 54 -4.11 18.53 -16.52
C LEU A 54 -4.83 17.35 -17.18
N ILE A 55 -5.58 17.59 -18.26
CA ILE A 55 -6.28 16.55 -19.01
C ILE A 55 -5.27 15.64 -19.75
N ALA A 56 -4.22 16.20 -20.33
CA ALA A 56 -3.18 15.41 -21.04
C ALA A 56 -2.43 14.45 -20.09
N SER A 57 -2.40 14.75 -18.79
CA SER A 57 -1.82 13.88 -17.76
C SER A 57 -2.85 12.94 -17.10
N ALA A 58 -4.10 12.93 -17.57
CA ALA A 58 -5.10 11.98 -17.07
C ALA A 58 -4.82 10.57 -17.64
N PRO A 59 -5.07 9.51 -16.86
CA PRO A 59 -4.99 8.15 -17.36
C PRO A 59 -5.86 7.92 -18.59
N ASN A 60 -5.43 7.04 -19.49
CA ASN A 60 -6.27 6.70 -20.67
C ASN A 60 -7.41 5.80 -20.23
N ILE A 61 -8.66 6.22 -20.49
CA ILE A 61 -9.86 5.47 -20.11
C ILE A 61 -9.97 4.10 -20.82
N ASP A 62 -9.30 3.92 -21.95
CA ASP A 62 -9.30 2.64 -22.69
C ASP A 62 -8.42 1.58 -22.00
N SER A 63 -7.47 2.01 -21.19
CA SER A 63 -6.60 1.13 -20.40
C SER A 63 -7.08 0.94 -18.96
N LEU A 64 -8.19 1.59 -18.56
CA LEU A 64 -8.72 1.54 -17.21
C LEU A 64 -9.90 0.59 -17.15
N SER A 65 -9.76 -0.49 -16.40
CA SER A 65 -10.93 -1.27 -15.94
C SER A 65 -11.61 -0.48 -14.82
N VAL A 66 -12.75 0.15 -15.13
CA VAL A 66 -13.61 0.85 -14.15
C VAL A 66 -14.60 -0.14 -13.53
N ALA A 67 -14.90 -1.22 -14.24
CA ALA A 67 -15.74 -2.31 -13.76
C ALA A 67 -15.05 -3.05 -12.59
N PRO A 68 -15.82 -3.54 -11.60
CA PRO A 68 -15.31 -4.49 -10.64
C PRO A 68 -14.74 -5.70 -11.38
N ALA A 69 -13.55 -6.15 -11.03
CA ALA A 69 -12.98 -7.34 -11.66
C ALA A 69 -13.87 -8.55 -11.32
N GLU A 70 -14.42 -9.19 -12.35
CA GLU A 70 -15.33 -10.34 -12.21
C GLU A 70 -14.58 -11.65 -11.90
N SER A 71 -13.24 -11.67 -12.05
CA SER A 71 -12.46 -12.89 -11.99
C SER A 71 -11.52 -12.89 -10.79
N ALA A 72 -11.59 -13.94 -9.99
CA ALA A 72 -10.63 -14.17 -8.93
C ALA A 72 -9.24 -14.47 -9.52
N THR A 73 -8.20 -13.94 -8.89
CA THR A 73 -6.83 -14.30 -9.20
C THR A 73 -6.49 -15.65 -8.58
N TYR A 74 -5.77 -16.47 -9.31
CA TYR A 74 -5.31 -17.79 -8.85
C TYR A 74 -3.80 -17.93 -8.98
N ILE A 75 -3.20 -18.55 -7.97
CA ILE A 75 -1.84 -19.08 -8.04
C ILE A 75 -1.92 -20.51 -8.58
N TYR A 76 -1.09 -20.80 -9.58
CA TYR A 76 -0.94 -22.11 -10.21
C TYR A 76 0.42 -22.69 -9.80
N ASN A 77 0.47 -24.00 -9.54
CA ASN A 77 1.73 -24.69 -9.29
C ASN A 77 2.49 -24.99 -10.60
N THR A 78 3.67 -25.57 -10.48
CA THR A 78 4.52 -25.99 -11.62
C THR A 78 3.84 -26.97 -12.56
N GLY A 79 2.82 -27.70 -12.12
CA GLY A 79 1.97 -28.58 -12.92
C GLY A 79 0.78 -27.87 -13.59
N ASN A 80 0.71 -26.54 -13.57
CA ASN A 80 -0.39 -25.72 -14.08
C ASN A 80 -1.75 -26.02 -13.43
N LYS A 81 -1.76 -26.47 -12.18
CA LYS A 81 -2.99 -26.66 -11.41
C LYS A 81 -3.20 -25.45 -10.48
N PRO A 82 -4.42 -24.91 -10.37
CA PRO A 82 -4.71 -23.86 -9.41
C PRO A 82 -4.60 -24.45 -7.98
N VAL A 83 -3.74 -23.82 -7.16
CA VAL A 83 -3.48 -24.26 -5.78
C VAL A 83 -4.02 -23.28 -4.75
N GLN A 84 -4.10 -22.01 -5.11
CA GLN A 84 -4.62 -21.01 -4.19
C GLN A 84 -5.41 -19.92 -4.92
N LYS A 85 -6.56 -19.55 -4.36
CA LYS A 85 -7.32 -18.38 -4.75
C LYS A 85 -6.84 -17.20 -3.91
N LEU A 86 -6.48 -16.10 -4.55
CA LEU A 86 -6.21 -14.86 -3.85
C LEU A 86 -7.52 -14.11 -3.62
N ALA A 87 -7.81 -13.81 -2.37
CA ALA A 87 -8.93 -12.97 -1.97
C ALA A 87 -8.38 -11.87 -1.06
N GLU A 88 -8.90 -10.67 -1.21
CA GLU A 88 -8.56 -9.56 -0.32
C GLU A 88 -9.06 -9.92 1.09
N SER A 89 -8.18 -10.00 2.08
CA SER A 89 -8.52 -10.35 3.47
C SER A 89 -9.49 -9.36 4.12
N THR A 90 -9.79 -8.25 3.46
CA THR A 90 -10.66 -7.17 3.93
C THR A 90 -11.84 -6.88 3.01
N SER A 91 -11.96 -7.52 1.84
CA SER A 91 -13.07 -7.28 0.93
C SER A 91 -13.94 -8.52 0.75
N ASN A 92 -14.99 -8.61 1.54
CA ASN A 92 -16.20 -9.36 1.19
C ASN A 92 -16.87 -8.69 -0.03
N ARG A 93 -16.21 -8.69 -1.21
CA ARG A 93 -16.84 -8.24 -2.45
C ARG A 93 -17.54 -9.42 -3.09
N ILE A 94 -18.83 -9.42 -3.03
CA ILE A 94 -19.67 -10.31 -3.81
C ILE A 94 -20.35 -9.43 -4.86
N LEU A 95 -19.98 -9.62 -6.14
CA LEU A 95 -20.57 -8.85 -7.23
C LEU A 95 -21.99 -9.32 -7.49
N VAL A 96 -22.88 -8.36 -7.68
CA VAL A 96 -24.29 -8.59 -7.99
C VAL A 96 -24.69 -7.77 -9.21
N LYS A 97 -25.57 -8.33 -10.04
CA LYS A 97 -26.16 -7.60 -11.16
C LYS A 97 -27.15 -6.57 -10.65
N LEU A 98 -27.38 -5.52 -11.43
CA LEU A 98 -28.28 -4.44 -11.03
C LEU A 98 -29.70 -4.94 -10.78
N ASP A 99 -30.18 -5.92 -11.55
CA ASP A 99 -31.49 -6.55 -11.40
C ASP A 99 -31.66 -7.38 -10.12
N GLN A 100 -30.58 -7.73 -9.46
CA GLN A 100 -30.55 -8.41 -8.15
C GLN A 100 -30.57 -7.43 -6.97
N ILE A 101 -30.32 -6.14 -7.22
CA ILE A 101 -30.32 -5.10 -6.19
C ILE A 101 -31.72 -4.48 -6.11
N PRO A 102 -32.36 -4.44 -4.93
CA PRO A 102 -33.70 -3.84 -4.80
C PRO A 102 -33.77 -2.41 -5.33
N GLU A 103 -34.82 -2.07 -6.05
CA GLU A 103 -35.02 -0.70 -6.55
C GLU A 103 -35.00 0.34 -5.43
N ASP A 104 -35.52 0.01 -4.24
CA ASP A 104 -35.44 0.86 -3.05
C ASP A 104 -34.02 1.27 -2.69
N LEU A 105 -33.04 0.34 -2.79
CA LEU A 105 -31.64 0.63 -2.50
C LEU A 105 -31.02 1.47 -3.62
N GLN A 106 -31.31 1.15 -4.88
CA GLN A 106 -30.83 1.92 -6.03
C GLN A 106 -31.35 3.37 -5.94
N HIS A 107 -32.63 3.55 -5.69
CA HIS A 107 -33.31 4.85 -5.58
C HIS A 107 -32.78 5.63 -4.34
N ALA A 108 -32.61 4.98 -3.19
CA ALA A 108 -32.10 5.63 -1.99
C ALA A 108 -30.69 6.23 -2.21
N ILE A 109 -29.81 5.47 -2.87
CA ILE A 109 -28.44 5.93 -3.19
C ILE A 109 -28.47 7.05 -4.24
N VAL A 110 -29.24 6.90 -5.32
CA VAL A 110 -29.39 7.95 -6.34
C VAL A 110 -30.00 9.23 -5.73
N ALA A 111 -31.01 9.10 -4.89
CA ALA A 111 -31.68 10.24 -4.26
C ALA A 111 -30.74 11.07 -3.37
N VAL A 112 -29.78 10.42 -2.69
CA VAL A 112 -28.91 11.12 -1.76
C VAL A 112 -27.59 11.57 -2.38
N GLU A 113 -27.03 10.78 -3.30
CA GLU A 113 -25.69 11.04 -3.88
C GLU A 113 -25.79 11.86 -5.17
N ASP A 114 -26.81 11.62 -6.02
CA ASP A 114 -26.87 12.21 -7.35
C ASP A 114 -28.32 12.23 -7.90
N GLU A 115 -29.15 13.14 -7.38
CA GLU A 115 -30.58 13.21 -7.69
C GLU A 115 -30.93 13.34 -9.19
N ARG A 116 -29.97 13.82 -10.01
CA ARG A 116 -30.08 13.99 -11.46
C ARG A 116 -29.26 12.99 -12.25
N PHE A 117 -28.84 11.88 -11.64
CA PHE A 117 -27.97 10.88 -12.24
C PHE A 117 -28.39 10.48 -13.66
N TYR A 118 -29.67 10.20 -13.87
CA TYR A 118 -30.21 9.79 -15.17
C TYR A 118 -30.39 10.96 -16.16
N LYS A 119 -30.17 12.22 -15.74
CA LYS A 119 -30.41 13.42 -16.56
C LYS A 119 -29.15 14.09 -17.10
N HIS A 120 -28.03 13.98 -16.38
CA HIS A 120 -26.76 14.56 -16.81
C HIS A 120 -25.87 13.52 -17.49
N HIS A 121 -24.74 13.99 -18.07
CA HIS A 121 -23.76 13.15 -18.77
C HIS A 121 -22.39 13.23 -18.08
N GLY A 122 -22.24 12.62 -16.88
CA GLY A 122 -21.00 12.53 -16.11
C GLY A 122 -20.75 13.70 -15.17
N ILE A 123 -21.25 14.89 -15.49
CA ILE A 123 -21.12 16.11 -14.66
C ILE A 123 -22.50 16.74 -14.47
N ASP A 124 -22.85 17.05 -13.24
CA ASP A 124 -24.06 17.78 -12.90
C ASP A 124 -23.79 19.29 -12.75
N ILE A 125 -23.91 20.04 -13.84
CA ILE A 125 -23.66 21.49 -13.87
C ILE A 125 -24.62 22.25 -12.93
N GLN A 126 -25.87 21.80 -12.83
CA GLN A 126 -26.86 22.44 -11.95
C GLN A 126 -26.51 22.20 -10.47
N GLY A 127 -26.05 21.00 -10.12
CA GLY A 127 -25.57 20.67 -8.78
C GLY A 127 -24.35 21.49 -8.40
N ILE A 128 -23.39 21.66 -9.31
CA ILE A 128 -22.22 22.51 -9.10
C ILE A 128 -22.62 23.97 -8.87
N ALA A 129 -23.54 24.50 -9.69
CA ALA A 129 -24.02 25.87 -9.54
C ALA A 129 -24.76 26.08 -8.20
N ARG A 130 -25.61 25.12 -7.79
CA ARG A 130 -26.31 25.14 -6.50
C ARG A 130 -25.31 25.12 -5.34
N ALA A 131 -24.35 24.18 -5.32
CA ALA A 131 -23.34 24.08 -4.27
C ALA A 131 -22.48 25.34 -4.18
N ALA A 132 -22.13 25.96 -5.30
CA ALA A 132 -21.40 27.24 -5.33
C ALA A 132 -22.21 28.38 -4.72
N VAL A 133 -23.50 28.49 -5.02
CA VAL A 133 -24.38 29.52 -4.44
C VAL A 133 -24.52 29.32 -2.93
N ILE A 134 -24.76 28.10 -2.48
CA ILE A 134 -24.90 27.78 -1.06
C ILE A 134 -23.57 28.08 -0.34
N GLY A 135 -22.43 27.62 -0.87
CA GLY A 135 -21.12 27.88 -0.29
C GLY A 135 -20.80 29.37 -0.15
N ILE A 136 -21.17 30.19 -1.14
CA ILE A 136 -20.98 31.67 -1.10
C ILE A 136 -21.93 32.32 -0.09
N THR A 137 -23.16 31.87 0.00
CA THR A 137 -24.20 32.50 0.86
C THR A 137 -24.11 32.07 2.31
N SER A 138 -23.77 30.81 2.60
CA SER A 138 -23.67 30.25 3.96
C SER A 138 -22.26 30.30 4.54
N GLY A 139 -21.23 30.49 3.70
CA GLY A 139 -19.83 30.30 4.09
C GLY A 139 -19.41 28.82 4.26
N ASP A 140 -20.33 27.88 4.02
CA ASP A 140 -20.12 26.44 4.15
C ASP A 140 -20.08 25.77 2.77
N PHE A 141 -18.89 25.29 2.38
CA PHE A 141 -18.64 24.56 1.12
C PHE A 141 -18.71 23.03 1.31
N SER A 142 -19.43 22.55 2.30
CA SER A 142 -19.58 21.12 2.60
C SER A 142 -20.56 20.39 1.67
N GLU A 143 -21.39 21.12 0.91
CA GLU A 143 -22.35 20.50 -0.02
C GLU A 143 -21.65 19.82 -1.19
N GLY A 144 -21.81 18.50 -1.31
CA GLY A 144 -21.24 17.70 -2.38
C GLY A 144 -21.92 17.92 -3.72
N ALA A 145 -21.16 18.20 -4.77
CA ALA A 145 -21.62 18.29 -6.16
C ALA A 145 -20.97 17.22 -7.06
N SER A 146 -20.43 16.15 -6.48
CA SER A 146 -19.79 15.06 -7.22
C SER A 146 -20.88 14.05 -7.65
N THR A 147 -20.89 13.69 -8.92
CA THR A 147 -21.83 12.68 -9.45
C THR A 147 -21.39 11.25 -9.08
N ILE A 148 -22.31 10.28 -9.16
CA ILE A 148 -22.02 8.84 -9.02
C ILE A 148 -20.89 8.43 -9.97
N THR A 149 -20.93 8.90 -11.22
CA THR A 149 -19.88 8.63 -12.21
C THR A 149 -18.49 9.15 -11.78
N GLN A 150 -18.42 10.36 -11.22
CA GLN A 150 -17.17 10.92 -10.68
C GLN A 150 -16.68 10.14 -9.45
N GLN A 151 -17.60 9.70 -8.58
CA GLN A 151 -17.27 8.89 -7.41
C GLN A 151 -16.74 7.50 -7.81
N LEU A 152 -17.36 6.87 -8.82
CA LEU A 152 -16.90 5.60 -9.38
C LEU A 152 -15.44 5.72 -9.88
N ILE A 153 -15.14 6.76 -10.65
CA ILE A 153 -13.80 7.05 -11.14
C ILE A 153 -12.84 7.33 -9.99
N LYS A 154 -13.22 8.20 -9.05
CA LYS A 154 -12.41 8.51 -7.87
C LYS A 154 -11.99 7.24 -7.12
N ASN A 155 -12.94 6.34 -6.87
CA ASN A 155 -12.72 5.14 -6.07
C ASN A 155 -11.96 4.03 -6.79
N ASN A 156 -11.98 4.00 -8.14
CA ASN A 156 -11.38 2.94 -8.92
C ASN A 156 -10.12 3.35 -9.69
N VAL A 157 -9.93 4.65 -9.94
CA VAL A 157 -8.82 5.17 -10.76
C VAL A 157 -7.84 6.01 -9.94
N PHE A 158 -8.34 6.84 -9.00
CA PHE A 158 -7.52 7.73 -8.16
C PHE A 158 -7.47 7.24 -6.73
N THR A 159 -6.87 6.12 -6.54
CA THR A 159 -6.90 5.37 -5.27
C THR A 159 -6.03 5.97 -4.16
N ASP A 160 -5.07 6.83 -4.52
CA ASP A 160 -4.23 7.63 -3.61
C ASP A 160 -4.91 8.89 -3.05
N TRP A 161 -6.18 9.13 -3.40
CA TRP A 161 -6.89 10.35 -3.01
C TRP A 161 -6.99 10.56 -1.49
N VAL A 162 -6.94 9.49 -0.71
CA VAL A 162 -7.01 9.54 0.76
C VAL A 162 -5.76 10.18 1.36
N THR A 163 -4.60 10.01 0.74
CA THR A 163 -3.31 10.54 1.21
C THR A 163 -2.99 11.94 0.68
N GLN A 164 -3.77 12.46 -0.28
CA GLN A 164 -3.55 13.76 -0.89
C GLN A 164 -3.88 14.90 0.09
N THR A 165 -2.87 15.63 0.55
CA THR A 165 -3.02 16.78 1.45
C THR A 165 -2.97 18.12 0.71
N ALA A 166 -2.17 18.23 -0.36
CA ALA A 166 -1.97 19.48 -1.10
C ALA A 166 -3.20 19.89 -1.94
N LEU A 167 -3.59 21.15 -1.85
CA LEU A 167 -4.73 21.70 -2.60
C LEU A 167 -4.56 21.54 -4.13
N SER A 168 -3.34 21.70 -4.64
CA SER A 168 -3.03 21.53 -6.07
C SER A 168 -3.29 20.09 -6.56
N GLN A 169 -2.96 19.08 -5.75
CA GLN A 169 -3.23 17.69 -6.07
C GLN A 169 -4.74 17.41 -6.08
N LYS A 170 -5.47 17.91 -5.09
CA LYS A 170 -6.93 17.77 -5.00
C LYS A 170 -7.64 18.43 -6.19
N LEU A 171 -7.22 19.61 -6.60
CA LEU A 171 -7.76 20.32 -7.77
C LEU A 171 -7.43 19.56 -9.07
N ARG A 172 -6.17 19.15 -9.25
CA ARG A 172 -5.75 18.35 -10.42
C ARG A 172 -6.62 17.10 -10.57
N ARG A 173 -6.73 16.30 -9.52
CA ARG A 173 -7.57 15.12 -9.49
C ARG A 173 -9.03 15.44 -9.83
N LYS A 174 -9.60 16.51 -9.25
CA LYS A 174 -11.00 16.88 -9.50
C LYS A 174 -11.29 17.20 -10.96
N PHE A 175 -10.37 17.91 -11.64
CA PHE A 175 -10.50 18.15 -13.09
C PHE A 175 -10.37 16.86 -13.90
N GLN A 176 -9.47 15.96 -13.51
CA GLN A 176 -9.31 14.66 -14.18
C GLN A 176 -10.53 13.76 -13.96
N GLU A 177 -11.10 13.71 -12.75
CA GLU A 177 -12.36 13.01 -12.46
C GLU A 177 -13.50 13.47 -13.38
N GLN A 178 -13.67 14.81 -13.53
CA GLN A 178 -14.71 15.37 -14.39
C GLN A 178 -14.50 15.01 -15.86
N TYR A 179 -13.27 15.12 -16.34
CA TYR A 179 -12.93 14.74 -17.73
C TYR A 179 -13.20 13.26 -17.99
N LEU A 180 -12.72 12.38 -17.11
CA LEU A 180 -12.92 10.94 -17.23
C LEU A 180 -14.40 10.55 -17.11
N ALA A 181 -15.19 11.23 -16.26
CA ALA A 181 -16.63 11.00 -16.15
C ALA A 181 -17.37 11.25 -17.47
N LEU A 182 -17.01 12.34 -18.18
CA LEU A 182 -17.56 12.62 -19.51
C LEU A 182 -17.15 11.56 -20.56
N GLN A 183 -15.95 11.00 -20.45
CA GLN A 183 -15.51 9.93 -21.37
C GLN A 183 -16.17 8.60 -21.03
N LEU A 184 -16.33 8.28 -19.74
CA LEU A 184 -16.93 7.02 -19.28
C LEU A 184 -18.39 6.92 -19.74
N GLU A 185 -19.19 7.97 -19.58
CA GLU A 185 -20.59 7.98 -19.99
C GLU A 185 -20.83 7.95 -21.51
N LYS A 186 -19.78 8.09 -22.31
CA LYS A 186 -19.85 7.79 -23.77
C LYS A 186 -19.73 6.30 -24.06
N LYS A 187 -19.18 5.51 -23.11
CA LYS A 187 -18.84 4.10 -23.30
C LYS A 187 -19.75 3.16 -22.51
N MET A 188 -20.25 3.61 -21.38
CA MET A 188 -21.08 2.81 -20.47
C MET A 188 -22.47 3.42 -20.29
N SER A 189 -23.49 2.58 -20.19
CA SER A 189 -24.83 3.02 -19.82
C SER A 189 -24.91 3.47 -18.35
N LYS A 190 -25.93 4.24 -18.02
CA LYS A 190 -26.22 4.64 -16.64
C LYS A 190 -26.39 3.44 -15.72
N ASP A 191 -27.05 2.41 -16.18
CA ASP A 191 -27.28 1.19 -15.39
C ASP A 191 -25.98 0.43 -15.11
N GLN A 192 -25.08 0.35 -16.10
CA GLN A 192 -23.74 -0.23 -15.89
C GLN A 192 -22.92 0.59 -14.90
N ILE A 193 -22.93 1.93 -15.01
CA ILE A 193 -22.23 2.82 -14.08
C ILE A 193 -22.79 2.68 -12.66
N LEU A 194 -24.11 2.61 -12.51
CA LEU A 194 -24.76 2.41 -11.21
C LEU A 194 -24.41 1.03 -10.62
N GLN A 195 -24.48 -0.02 -11.42
CA GLN A 195 -24.09 -1.38 -11.01
C GLN A 195 -22.65 -1.40 -10.48
N ASP A 196 -21.73 -0.84 -11.22
CA ASP A 196 -20.31 -0.83 -10.84
C ASP A 196 -20.06 0.02 -9.58
N TYR A 197 -20.76 1.15 -9.46
CA TYR A 197 -20.73 1.96 -8.25
C TYR A 197 -21.24 1.20 -7.02
N LEU A 198 -22.40 0.56 -7.12
CA LEU A 198 -23.00 -0.21 -6.04
C LEU A 198 -22.16 -1.42 -5.62
N ASN A 199 -21.37 -1.98 -6.53
CA ASN A 199 -20.47 -3.08 -6.26
C ASN A 199 -19.08 -2.64 -5.68
N THR A 200 -18.76 -1.33 -5.72
CA THR A 200 -17.40 -0.86 -5.36
C THR A 200 -17.37 0.13 -4.19
N ILE A 201 -18.52 0.72 -3.84
CA ILE A 201 -18.57 1.74 -2.79
C ILE A 201 -18.19 1.17 -1.41
N ASN A 202 -17.40 1.94 -0.66
CA ASN A 202 -17.09 1.62 0.74
C ASN A 202 -18.30 1.93 1.62
N LEU A 203 -18.79 0.92 2.33
CA LEU A 203 -19.97 0.99 3.20
C LEU A 203 -19.62 0.70 4.68
N GLY A 204 -18.36 0.92 5.08
CA GLY A 204 -17.90 0.75 6.46
C GLY A 204 -17.79 -0.70 6.91
N ALA A 205 -17.23 -0.93 8.10
CA ALA A 205 -17.03 -2.27 8.68
C ALA A 205 -16.39 -3.27 7.68
N SER A 206 -15.40 -2.81 6.92
CA SER A 206 -14.72 -3.58 5.85
C SER A 206 -15.64 -4.11 4.75
N SER A 207 -16.79 -3.47 4.52
CA SER A 207 -17.75 -3.88 3.49
C SER A 207 -17.62 -2.99 2.24
N TYR A 208 -17.22 -3.59 1.13
CA TYR A 208 -17.14 -2.95 -0.17
C TYR A 208 -18.24 -3.52 -1.09
N GLY A 209 -19.14 -2.65 -1.56
CA GLY A 209 -20.33 -3.00 -2.32
C GLY A 209 -21.53 -3.40 -1.46
N VAL A 210 -22.70 -3.28 -2.08
CA VAL A 210 -23.99 -3.42 -1.39
C VAL A 210 -24.29 -4.84 -0.91
N GLN A 211 -23.81 -5.88 -1.61
CA GLN A 211 -23.98 -7.27 -1.19
C GLN A 211 -23.19 -7.56 0.09
N ALA A 212 -21.95 -7.11 0.16
CA ALA A 212 -21.13 -7.25 1.36
C ALA A 212 -21.75 -6.49 2.54
N ALA A 213 -22.27 -5.29 2.31
CA ALA A 213 -22.95 -4.52 3.33
C ALA A 213 -24.25 -5.21 3.83
N ALA A 214 -25.04 -5.77 2.91
CA ALA A 214 -26.26 -6.53 3.26
C ALA A 214 -25.93 -7.74 4.15
N LYS A 215 -24.88 -8.48 3.82
CA LYS A 215 -24.37 -9.59 4.65
C LYS A 215 -23.86 -9.10 5.99
N ARG A 216 -23.01 -8.04 5.99
CA ARG A 216 -22.36 -7.53 7.20
C ARG A 216 -23.35 -6.98 8.22
N TYR A 217 -24.34 -6.20 7.76
CA TYR A 217 -25.24 -5.49 8.68
C TYR A 217 -26.51 -6.26 8.99
N PHE A 218 -27.03 -7.07 8.05
CA PHE A 218 -28.31 -7.72 8.18
C PHE A 218 -28.27 -9.25 8.04
N ASN A 219 -27.11 -9.82 7.69
CA ASN A 219 -26.95 -11.25 7.37
C ASN A 219 -27.91 -11.73 6.28
N LYS A 220 -28.16 -10.87 5.27
CA LYS A 220 -29.09 -11.11 4.17
C LYS A 220 -28.38 -11.07 2.82
N ASP A 221 -28.95 -11.71 1.84
CA ASP A 221 -28.67 -11.39 0.45
C ASP A 221 -29.20 -9.99 0.13
N VAL A 222 -28.52 -9.22 -0.73
CA VAL A 222 -28.94 -7.86 -1.07
C VAL A 222 -30.37 -7.82 -1.63
N SER A 223 -30.76 -8.84 -2.41
CA SER A 223 -32.09 -8.97 -2.99
C SER A 223 -33.21 -9.09 -1.94
N GLN A 224 -32.88 -9.39 -0.70
CA GLN A 224 -33.81 -9.56 0.41
C GLN A 224 -33.97 -8.32 1.29
N LEU A 225 -33.27 -7.24 0.98
CA LEU A 225 -33.38 -5.99 1.72
C LEU A 225 -34.73 -5.30 1.45
N ASN A 226 -35.36 -4.83 2.51
CA ASN A 226 -36.51 -3.97 2.42
C ASN A 226 -36.12 -2.48 2.38
N LEU A 227 -37.10 -1.58 2.22
CA LEU A 227 -36.90 -0.13 2.16
C LEU A 227 -36.15 0.40 3.40
N SER A 228 -36.50 -0.07 4.59
CA SER A 228 -35.85 0.34 5.84
C SER A 228 -34.39 0.01 5.88
N GLU A 229 -34.02 -1.22 5.52
CA GLU A 229 -32.66 -1.73 5.50
C GLU A 229 -31.85 -1.08 4.37
N SER A 230 -32.45 -0.90 3.19
CA SER A 230 -31.87 -0.19 2.05
C SER A 230 -31.46 1.24 2.39
N THR A 231 -32.31 1.97 3.14
CA THR A 231 -32.01 3.34 3.54
C THR A 231 -30.96 3.45 4.65
N VAL A 232 -30.81 2.43 5.51
CA VAL A 232 -29.67 2.33 6.44
C VAL A 232 -28.38 2.21 5.68
N ILE A 233 -28.29 1.29 4.70
CA ILE A 233 -27.06 1.10 3.89
C ILE A 233 -26.75 2.35 3.08
N ALA A 234 -27.75 2.98 2.44
CA ALA A 234 -27.57 4.22 1.71
C ALA A 234 -27.08 5.36 2.61
N GLY A 235 -27.41 5.34 3.90
CA GLY A 235 -26.95 6.32 4.88
C GLY A 235 -25.45 6.34 5.09
N ILE A 236 -24.75 5.22 4.82
CA ILE A 236 -23.32 5.06 5.09
C ILE A 236 -22.45 5.76 4.04
N THR A 237 -22.94 5.93 2.81
CA THR A 237 -22.17 6.31 1.61
C THR A 237 -21.32 7.57 1.78
N GLN A 238 -21.81 8.62 2.43
CA GLN A 238 -21.14 9.91 2.57
C GLN A 238 -19.90 9.85 3.46
N ASN A 239 -20.01 9.15 4.60
CA ASN A 239 -18.91 8.98 5.55
C ASN A 239 -19.05 7.64 6.27
N PRO A 240 -18.35 6.58 5.79
CA PRO A 240 -18.48 5.23 6.30
C PRO A 240 -18.11 5.04 7.77
N THR A 241 -17.35 5.95 8.34
CA THR A 241 -17.00 5.93 9.78
C THR A 241 -18.09 6.60 10.62
N LEU A 242 -18.49 7.82 10.24
CA LEU A 242 -19.48 8.62 10.99
C LEU A 242 -20.87 7.97 10.96
N TYR A 243 -21.28 7.43 9.81
CA TYR A 243 -22.62 6.86 9.61
C TYR A 243 -22.64 5.33 9.70
N ASN A 244 -21.63 4.72 10.35
CA ASN A 244 -21.63 3.28 10.59
C ASN A 244 -22.75 2.89 11.56
N PRO A 245 -23.74 2.06 11.14
CA PRO A 245 -24.91 1.76 11.98
C PRO A 245 -24.62 0.87 13.19
N ILE A 246 -23.43 0.24 13.26
CA ILE A 246 -22.99 -0.54 14.41
C ILE A 246 -22.44 0.38 15.50
N ILE A 247 -21.62 1.37 15.10
CA ILE A 247 -20.89 2.25 16.01
C ILE A 247 -21.71 3.50 16.34
N ASN A 248 -22.37 4.09 15.33
CA ASN A 248 -23.09 5.35 15.42
C ASN A 248 -24.54 5.23 14.88
N PRO A 249 -25.40 4.37 15.47
CA PRO A 249 -26.75 4.14 14.97
C PRO A 249 -27.59 5.43 14.89
N ASP A 250 -27.44 6.33 15.86
CA ASP A 250 -28.20 7.60 15.91
C ASP A 250 -27.82 8.54 14.75
N GLU A 251 -26.56 8.64 14.39
CA GLU A 251 -26.12 9.46 13.26
C GLU A 251 -26.58 8.86 11.94
N ASN A 252 -26.55 7.54 11.80
CA ASN A 252 -27.14 6.86 10.65
C ASN A 252 -28.65 7.09 10.58
N ALA A 253 -29.36 7.03 11.71
CA ALA A 253 -30.81 7.28 11.74
C ALA A 253 -31.19 8.71 11.31
N LYS A 254 -30.43 9.71 11.74
CA LYS A 254 -30.58 11.10 11.27
C LYS A 254 -30.38 11.19 9.76
N ARG A 255 -29.35 10.57 9.24
CA ARG A 255 -29.06 10.54 7.80
C ARG A 255 -30.13 9.81 7.02
N ARG A 256 -30.59 8.64 7.50
CA ARG A 256 -31.67 7.85 6.94
C ARG A 256 -32.96 8.65 6.78
N LYS A 257 -33.34 9.45 7.79
CA LYS A 257 -34.50 10.34 7.72
C LYS A 257 -34.40 11.32 6.54
N ILE A 258 -33.21 11.89 6.29
CA ILE A 258 -33.00 12.79 5.16
C ILE A 258 -33.12 12.04 3.83
N ILE A 259 -32.63 10.80 3.74
CA ILE A 259 -32.72 9.98 2.54
C ILE A 259 -34.18 9.66 2.22
N LEU A 260 -34.93 9.19 3.21
CA LEU A 260 -36.36 8.89 3.03
C LEU A 260 -37.15 10.13 2.57
N GLN A 261 -36.83 11.33 3.13
CA GLN A 261 -37.49 12.57 2.66
C GLN A 261 -37.10 12.88 1.21
N LYS A 262 -35.85 12.75 0.82
CA LYS A 262 -35.41 12.95 -0.58
C LYS A 262 -36.08 11.95 -1.54
N MET A 263 -36.32 10.71 -1.11
CA MET A 263 -37.03 9.71 -1.91
C MET A 263 -38.50 10.10 -2.14
N VAL A 264 -39.15 10.68 -1.13
CA VAL A 264 -40.51 11.26 -1.28
C VAL A 264 -40.50 12.44 -2.23
N ASP A 265 -39.58 13.42 -2.00
CA ASP A 265 -39.47 14.65 -2.80
C ASP A 265 -39.19 14.35 -4.29
N GLN A 266 -38.52 13.25 -4.57
CA GLN A 266 -38.20 12.78 -5.93
C GLN A 266 -39.23 11.79 -6.50
N GLY A 267 -40.25 11.41 -5.72
CA GLY A 267 -41.35 10.55 -6.16
C GLY A 267 -41.00 9.06 -6.23
N TYR A 268 -39.93 8.61 -5.59
CA TYR A 268 -39.56 7.19 -5.51
C TYR A 268 -40.42 6.41 -4.53
N ILE A 269 -40.87 7.04 -3.44
CA ILE A 269 -41.74 6.45 -2.44
C ILE A 269 -42.86 7.43 -2.06
N SER A 270 -43.95 6.90 -1.53
CA SER A 270 -45.04 7.71 -0.96
C SER A 270 -44.73 8.16 0.46
N GLU A 271 -45.45 9.19 0.96
CA GLU A 271 -45.36 9.63 2.37
C GLU A 271 -45.73 8.50 3.34
N GLN A 272 -46.68 7.60 2.97
CA GLN A 272 -47.03 6.46 3.81
C GLN A 272 -45.87 5.48 3.93
N GLN A 273 -45.18 5.13 2.83
CA GLN A 273 -43.99 4.26 2.85
C GLN A 273 -42.86 4.89 3.67
N GLN A 274 -42.68 6.21 3.61
CA GLN A 274 -41.73 6.93 4.48
C GLN A 274 -42.09 6.74 5.95
N GLN A 275 -43.38 6.95 6.33
CA GLN A 275 -43.82 6.82 7.73
C GLN A 275 -43.61 5.39 8.22
N ASP A 276 -44.01 4.40 7.43
CA ASP A 276 -43.86 2.98 7.75
C ASP A 276 -42.38 2.62 7.94
N ALA A 277 -41.50 3.10 7.05
CA ALA A 277 -40.07 2.88 7.18
C ALA A 277 -39.49 3.57 8.41
N LEU A 278 -39.94 4.78 8.77
CA LEU A 278 -39.48 5.49 9.99
C LEU A 278 -39.94 4.82 11.28
N ALA A 279 -41.14 4.16 11.24
CA ALA A 279 -41.67 3.42 12.40
C ALA A 279 -41.00 2.05 12.59
N ASP A 280 -40.32 1.52 11.58
CA ASP A 280 -39.66 0.22 11.63
C ASP A 280 -38.40 0.29 12.50
N ASP A 281 -38.27 -0.61 13.51
CA ASP A 281 -37.11 -0.77 14.38
C ASP A 281 -35.96 -1.52 13.67
N VAL A 282 -35.48 -0.92 12.58
CA VAL A 282 -34.45 -1.53 11.73
C VAL A 282 -33.10 -1.73 12.45
N TYR A 283 -32.79 -0.87 13.41
CA TYR A 283 -31.48 -0.92 14.13
C TYR A 283 -31.36 -2.10 15.08
N SER A 284 -32.46 -2.67 15.56
CA SER A 284 -32.45 -3.90 16.36
C SER A 284 -31.98 -5.13 15.55
N ARG A 285 -32.07 -5.08 14.22
CA ARG A 285 -31.65 -6.15 13.32
C ARG A 285 -30.17 -6.06 12.89
N ILE A 286 -29.48 -5.00 13.27
CA ILE A 286 -28.08 -4.81 12.92
C ILE A 286 -27.20 -5.85 13.64
N GLN A 287 -26.39 -6.57 12.87
CA GLN A 287 -25.44 -7.57 13.38
C GLN A 287 -24.24 -6.86 14.04
N LYS A 288 -24.12 -6.99 15.37
CA LYS A 288 -23.05 -6.34 16.13
C LYS A 288 -21.68 -7.01 15.93
N THR A 289 -21.66 -8.32 15.73
CA THR A 289 -20.46 -9.11 15.43
C THR A 289 -20.49 -9.56 13.97
N ALA A 290 -19.34 -9.61 13.31
CA ALA A 290 -19.26 -10.28 12.02
C ALA A 290 -19.50 -11.77 12.22
N GLN A 291 -20.37 -12.39 11.42
CA GLN A 291 -20.32 -13.85 11.30
C GLN A 291 -19.03 -14.22 10.59
N GLU A 292 -18.35 -15.25 11.08
CA GLU A 292 -17.22 -15.86 10.38
C GLU A 292 -17.73 -16.34 9.02
N THR A 293 -17.42 -15.57 7.98
CA THR A 293 -17.65 -15.97 6.60
C THR A 293 -16.36 -16.53 6.09
N ASP A 294 -16.38 -17.79 5.71
CA ASP A 294 -15.32 -18.59 5.07
C ASP A 294 -13.93 -18.41 5.70
N GLU A 295 -13.30 -19.48 6.11
CA GLU A 295 -11.92 -19.51 6.56
C GLU A 295 -11.06 -18.72 5.59
N VAL A 296 -10.66 -17.52 5.99
CA VAL A 296 -9.62 -16.77 5.29
C VAL A 296 -8.38 -17.63 5.41
N SER A 297 -8.04 -18.36 4.36
CA SER A 297 -6.86 -19.20 4.36
C SER A 297 -5.65 -18.30 4.64
N ILE A 298 -4.94 -18.59 5.71
CA ILE A 298 -3.69 -17.90 6.05
C ILE A 298 -2.70 -18.22 4.92
N TYR A 299 -2.18 -17.16 4.27
CA TYR A 299 -1.17 -17.33 3.24
C TYR A 299 0.15 -17.77 3.85
N SER A 300 0.83 -18.70 3.18
CA SER A 300 2.19 -19.10 3.55
C SER A 300 3.18 -17.94 3.39
N TYR A 301 4.37 -18.06 3.98
CA TYR A 301 5.45 -17.10 3.73
C TYR A 301 5.82 -17.00 2.25
N TYR A 302 5.73 -18.10 1.53
CA TYR A 302 5.96 -18.13 0.09
C TYR A 302 4.90 -17.32 -0.66
N THR A 303 3.63 -17.53 -0.36
CA THR A 303 2.51 -16.83 -1.00
C THR A 303 2.58 -15.32 -0.71
N ASP A 304 2.89 -14.90 0.52
CA ASP A 304 3.05 -13.48 0.85
C ASP A 304 4.19 -12.84 0.05
N ALA A 305 5.36 -13.49 -0.03
CA ALA A 305 6.50 -13.00 -0.80
C ALA A 305 6.23 -12.98 -2.31
N LEU A 306 5.53 -13.99 -2.84
CA LEU A 306 5.10 -14.02 -4.24
C LEU A 306 4.17 -12.85 -4.56
N ILE A 307 3.18 -12.58 -3.71
CA ILE A 307 2.25 -11.45 -3.88
C ILE A 307 3.01 -10.12 -3.91
N GLU A 308 3.95 -9.95 -3.00
CA GLU A 308 4.76 -8.71 -2.92
C GLU A 308 5.58 -8.52 -4.19
N GLN A 309 6.29 -9.55 -4.66
CA GLN A 309 7.04 -9.49 -5.92
C GLN A 309 6.15 -9.22 -7.12
N VAL A 310 4.97 -9.86 -7.22
CA VAL A 310 4.00 -9.57 -8.29
C VAL A 310 3.56 -8.10 -8.27
N MET A 311 3.33 -7.53 -7.08
CA MET A 311 2.95 -6.12 -6.96
C MET A 311 4.08 -5.18 -7.38
N ASP A 312 5.33 -5.50 -7.02
CA ASP A 312 6.51 -4.73 -7.41
C ASP A 312 6.73 -4.79 -8.93
N ASP A 313 6.70 -5.98 -9.52
CA ASP A 313 6.87 -6.17 -10.95
C ASP A 313 5.74 -5.48 -11.77
N LEU A 314 4.48 -5.45 -11.26
CA LEU A 314 3.40 -4.68 -11.89
C LEU A 314 3.65 -3.17 -11.84
N VAL A 315 4.27 -2.67 -10.78
CA VAL A 315 4.66 -1.25 -10.67
C VAL A 315 5.80 -0.95 -11.63
N GLU A 316 6.87 -1.75 -11.64
CA GLU A 316 8.09 -1.49 -12.41
C GLU A 316 7.89 -1.74 -13.91
N VAL A 317 7.29 -2.88 -14.29
CA VAL A 317 7.16 -3.31 -15.70
C VAL A 317 5.95 -2.69 -16.38
N LYS A 318 4.81 -2.54 -15.64
CA LYS A 318 3.55 -2.02 -16.21
C LYS A 318 3.30 -0.55 -15.89
N GLY A 319 4.10 0.06 -15.01
CA GLY A 319 3.90 1.44 -14.58
C GLY A 319 2.64 1.62 -13.74
N TYR A 320 2.17 0.57 -13.07
CA TYR A 320 1.02 0.66 -12.17
C TYR A 320 1.39 1.45 -10.91
N THR A 321 0.43 2.13 -10.32
CA THR A 321 0.59 2.55 -8.92
C THR A 321 0.49 1.31 -8.02
N ARG A 322 1.08 1.37 -6.82
CA ARG A 322 1.00 0.26 -5.85
C ARG A 322 -0.43 -0.23 -5.62
N GLN A 323 -1.39 0.68 -5.61
CA GLN A 323 -2.79 0.35 -5.43
C GLN A 323 -3.44 -0.27 -6.67
N GLN A 324 -3.03 0.12 -7.88
CA GLN A 324 -3.45 -0.56 -9.10
C GLN A 324 -2.90 -1.99 -9.14
N ALA A 325 -1.63 -2.18 -8.72
CA ALA A 325 -1.03 -3.49 -8.59
C ALA A 325 -1.78 -4.36 -7.55
N TYR A 326 -2.07 -3.81 -6.38
CA TYR A 326 -2.87 -4.47 -5.35
C TYR A 326 -4.26 -4.92 -5.89
N LYS A 327 -4.98 -4.02 -6.57
CA LYS A 327 -6.26 -4.33 -7.17
C LYS A 327 -6.13 -5.42 -8.26
N ALA A 328 -5.09 -5.36 -9.08
CA ALA A 328 -4.86 -6.37 -10.12
C ALA A 328 -4.61 -7.76 -9.49
N VAL A 329 -3.79 -7.82 -8.43
CA VAL A 329 -3.47 -9.06 -7.72
C VAL A 329 -4.70 -9.70 -7.06
N TYR A 330 -5.53 -8.92 -6.37
CA TYR A 330 -6.63 -9.51 -5.60
C TYR A 330 -7.96 -9.60 -6.36
N SER A 331 -8.12 -8.80 -7.42
CA SER A 331 -9.40 -8.66 -8.14
C SER A 331 -9.24 -8.60 -9.66
N GLY A 332 -8.03 -8.73 -10.21
CA GLY A 332 -7.75 -8.59 -11.64
C GLY A 332 -7.93 -9.86 -12.46
N GLY A 333 -8.26 -11.00 -11.83
CA GLY A 333 -8.42 -12.27 -12.53
C GLY A 333 -7.10 -12.81 -13.10
N LEU A 334 -5.98 -12.49 -12.46
CA LEU A 334 -4.67 -12.93 -12.90
C LEU A 334 -4.47 -14.44 -12.70
N LYS A 335 -3.67 -15.03 -13.56
CA LYS A 335 -3.13 -16.39 -13.39
C LYS A 335 -1.64 -16.25 -13.14
N ILE A 336 -1.22 -16.54 -11.90
CA ILE A 336 0.17 -16.40 -11.46
C ILE A 336 0.78 -17.80 -11.35
N TYR A 337 1.83 -18.06 -12.10
CA TYR A 337 2.48 -19.38 -12.16
C TYR A 337 3.67 -19.42 -11.22
N SER A 338 3.45 -20.00 -10.04
CA SER A 338 4.43 -20.14 -8.97
C SER A 338 5.58 -21.06 -9.34
N ASN A 339 6.78 -20.76 -8.83
CA ASN A 339 7.98 -21.60 -8.94
C ASN A 339 8.16 -22.55 -7.74
N GLN A 340 7.22 -22.50 -6.77
CA GLN A 340 7.27 -23.29 -5.55
C GLN A 340 7.32 -24.80 -5.86
N ASP A 341 8.19 -25.50 -5.13
CA ASP A 341 8.15 -26.94 -5.01
C ASP A 341 7.36 -27.31 -3.75
N GLU A 342 6.18 -27.89 -3.93
CA GLU A 342 5.25 -28.17 -2.83
C GLU A 342 5.81 -29.19 -1.84
N GLU A 343 6.62 -30.16 -2.31
CA GLU A 343 7.23 -31.20 -1.44
C GLU A 343 8.37 -30.59 -0.60
N ILE A 344 9.24 -29.81 -1.22
CA ILE A 344 10.32 -29.11 -0.50
C ILE A 344 9.74 -28.11 0.51
N GLN A 345 8.73 -27.33 0.10
CA GLN A 345 8.07 -26.38 0.99
C GLN A 345 7.47 -27.07 2.20
N LYS A 346 6.77 -28.19 2.00
CA LYS A 346 6.16 -28.97 3.07
C LYS A 346 7.20 -29.47 4.08
N ILE A 347 8.33 -29.99 3.61
CA ILE A 347 9.43 -30.42 4.49
C ILE A 347 9.94 -29.23 5.32
N CYS A 348 10.16 -28.06 4.69
CA CYS A 348 10.61 -26.86 5.39
C CYS A 348 9.59 -26.42 6.45
N ASP A 349 8.31 -26.40 6.13
CA ASP A 349 7.25 -26.02 7.07
C ASP A 349 7.18 -26.96 8.27
N GLU A 350 7.24 -28.28 8.05
CA GLU A 350 7.23 -29.30 9.10
C GLU A 350 8.45 -29.18 10.03
N GLU A 351 9.64 -29.00 9.47
CA GLU A 351 10.88 -28.87 10.27
C GLU A 351 10.92 -27.56 11.07
N PHE A 352 10.41 -26.45 10.51
CA PHE A 352 10.35 -25.17 11.19
C PHE A 352 9.23 -25.09 12.25
N ALA A 353 8.18 -25.86 12.10
CA ALA A 353 7.13 -26.01 13.11
C ALA A 353 7.56 -26.93 14.28
N ASN A 354 8.52 -27.83 14.07
CA ASN A 354 8.94 -28.79 15.08
C ASN A 354 9.77 -28.14 16.20
N PRO A 355 9.28 -28.03 17.44
CA PRO A 355 10.00 -27.41 18.54
C PRO A 355 11.30 -28.14 18.93
N GLU A 356 11.45 -29.42 18.60
CA GLU A 356 12.65 -30.21 18.91
C GLU A 356 13.88 -29.77 18.11
N ASN A 357 13.68 -29.07 16.98
CA ASN A 357 14.74 -28.50 16.16
C ASN A 357 15.32 -27.21 16.73
N TYR A 358 14.82 -26.71 17.85
CA TYR A 358 15.24 -25.47 18.48
C TYR A 358 15.87 -25.70 19.87
N PRO A 359 16.67 -24.77 20.39
CA PRO A 359 17.19 -24.86 21.75
C PRO A 359 16.09 -25.04 22.78
N SER A 360 16.36 -25.85 23.80
CA SER A 360 15.41 -26.15 24.90
C SER A 360 15.09 -24.91 25.77
N VAL A 361 16.02 -23.97 25.84
CA VAL A 361 15.82 -22.67 26.51
C VAL A 361 15.39 -21.66 25.46
N THR A 362 14.14 -21.22 25.55
CA THR A 362 13.59 -20.24 24.64
C THR A 362 13.05 -19.06 25.43
N LEU A 363 13.26 -17.86 24.92
CA LEU A 363 12.63 -16.66 25.42
C LEU A 363 11.38 -16.36 24.58
N ILE A 364 10.45 -15.63 25.14
CA ILE A 364 9.27 -15.14 24.44
C ILE A 364 9.48 -13.65 24.11
N GLY A 365 9.53 -13.32 22.84
CA GLY A 365 9.44 -11.94 22.37
C GLY A 365 8.02 -11.45 22.37
N LEU A 366 7.79 -10.21 22.80
CA LEU A 366 6.48 -9.55 22.77
C LEU A 366 6.42 -8.56 21.60
N ASP A 367 5.44 -8.75 20.70
CA ASP A 367 5.01 -7.72 19.74
C ASP A 367 3.63 -7.21 20.15
N TYR A 368 3.49 -5.87 20.21
CA TYR A 368 2.34 -5.22 20.81
C TYR A 368 1.82 -4.05 19.99
N ALA A 369 0.51 -4.00 19.81
CA ALA A 369 -0.17 -2.85 19.24
C ALA A 369 -1.45 -2.56 20.02
N LEU A 370 -1.71 -1.29 20.32
CA LEU A 370 -2.90 -0.83 21.02
C LEU A 370 -3.39 0.47 20.37
N SER A 371 -4.68 0.52 20.03
CA SER A 371 -5.35 1.73 19.55
C SER A 371 -6.40 2.14 20.56
N ILE A 372 -6.35 3.37 21.05
CA ILE A 372 -7.34 3.94 21.97
C ILE A 372 -7.93 5.22 21.39
N GLN A 373 -9.20 5.45 21.67
CA GLN A 373 -9.84 6.74 21.47
C GLN A 373 -9.94 7.44 22.83
N LYS A 374 -9.31 8.59 22.95
CA LYS A 374 -9.38 9.46 24.12
C LYS A 374 -10.78 10.05 24.31
N SER A 375 -11.10 10.51 25.49
CA SER A 375 -12.39 11.09 25.83
C SER A 375 -12.74 12.36 25.03
N ASP A 376 -11.75 13.01 24.42
CA ASP A 376 -11.89 14.17 23.50
C ASP A 376 -12.04 13.78 22.02
N GLY A 377 -12.03 12.46 21.74
CA GLY A 377 -12.17 11.90 20.39
C GLY A 377 -10.86 11.68 19.64
N GLU A 378 -9.69 12.07 20.18
CA GLU A 378 -8.39 11.80 19.58
C GLU A 378 -8.10 10.28 19.59
N ILE A 379 -7.59 9.75 18.46
CA ILE A 379 -7.16 8.36 18.35
C ILE A 379 -5.65 8.29 18.47
N ILE A 380 -5.16 7.51 19.43
CA ILE A 380 -3.73 7.28 19.66
C ILE A 380 -3.43 5.81 19.43
N ASN A 381 -2.38 5.55 18.64
CA ASN A 381 -1.86 4.21 18.37
C ASN A 381 -0.52 4.02 19.08
N TYR A 382 -0.40 2.95 19.84
CA TYR A 382 0.79 2.57 20.56
C TYR A 382 1.42 1.33 19.93
N SER A 383 2.75 1.34 19.80
CA SER A 383 3.53 0.27 19.19
C SER A 383 4.43 -0.44 20.20
N SER A 384 5.04 -1.54 19.75
CA SER A 384 6.07 -2.28 20.51
C SER A 384 7.24 -1.39 20.94
N GLU A 385 7.69 -0.45 20.08
CA GLU A 385 8.77 0.46 20.40
C GLU A 385 8.39 1.45 21.50
N MET A 386 7.15 1.90 21.49
CA MET A 386 6.64 2.79 22.55
C MET A 386 6.55 2.06 23.88
N LEU A 387 6.06 0.81 23.88
CA LEU A 387 6.04 -0.05 25.05
C LEU A 387 7.46 -0.29 25.58
N ARG A 388 8.37 -0.69 24.71
CA ARG A 388 9.79 -0.87 25.05
C ARG A 388 10.37 0.39 25.68
N SER A 389 10.18 1.55 25.06
CA SER A 389 10.69 2.83 25.53
C SER A 389 10.11 3.22 26.89
N TRP A 390 8.85 2.87 27.15
CA TRP A 390 8.18 3.13 28.42
C TRP A 390 8.79 2.31 29.56
N PHE A 391 9.05 1.01 29.35
CA PHE A 391 9.71 0.17 30.34
C PHE A 391 11.19 0.55 30.52
N GLN A 392 11.89 0.95 29.44
CA GLN A 392 13.30 1.38 29.52
C GLN A 392 13.54 2.63 30.35
N LYS A 393 12.51 3.44 30.60
CA LYS A 393 12.57 4.54 31.58
C LYS A 393 12.73 4.04 33.02
N GLN A 394 12.30 2.81 33.31
CA GLN A 394 12.35 2.18 34.61
C GLN A 394 13.55 1.21 34.74
N ASP A 395 13.80 0.46 33.67
CA ASP A 395 14.92 -0.46 33.54
C ASP A 395 15.52 -0.34 32.12
N SER A 396 16.67 0.30 32.03
CA SER A 396 17.36 0.53 30.76
C SER A 396 17.79 -0.75 30.02
N SER A 397 17.80 -1.89 30.71
CA SER A 397 18.12 -3.21 30.14
C SER A 397 16.93 -3.91 29.50
N PHE A 398 15.72 -3.39 29.66
CA PHE A 398 14.49 -4.00 29.15
C PHE A 398 14.53 -4.15 27.60
N ASN A 399 14.35 -5.37 27.12
CA ASN A 399 14.56 -5.73 25.73
C ASN A 399 13.38 -6.47 25.06
N MET A 400 12.21 -6.48 25.66
CA MET A 400 11.01 -7.16 25.18
C MET A 400 11.13 -8.70 25.12
N MET A 401 12.09 -9.30 25.84
CA MET A 401 12.27 -10.74 25.95
C MET A 401 11.89 -11.21 27.35
N PHE A 402 11.11 -12.29 27.43
CA PHE A 402 10.53 -12.82 28.65
C PHE A 402 10.83 -14.31 28.76
N ASP A 403 10.90 -14.83 29.98
CA ASP A 403 11.16 -16.25 30.25
C ASP A 403 9.92 -17.13 29.91
N ASP A 404 8.73 -16.55 29.92
CA ASP A 404 7.47 -17.23 29.62
C ASP A 404 6.41 -16.30 29.07
N GLU A 405 5.33 -16.87 28.53
CA GLU A 405 4.21 -16.13 27.95
C GLU A 405 3.42 -15.32 28.99
N GLU A 406 3.34 -15.80 30.22
CA GLU A 406 2.58 -15.14 31.28
C GLU A 406 3.23 -13.80 31.64
N SER A 407 4.55 -13.79 31.77
CA SER A 407 5.34 -12.58 32.02
C SER A 407 5.24 -11.58 30.86
N ALA A 408 5.23 -12.07 29.61
CA ALA A 408 5.06 -11.21 28.42
C ALA A 408 3.65 -10.59 28.37
N LYS A 409 2.61 -11.37 28.63
CA LYS A 409 1.21 -10.89 28.71
C LYS A 409 1.03 -9.89 29.86
N ALA A 410 1.66 -10.14 31.01
CA ALA A 410 1.61 -9.24 32.18
C ALA A 410 2.27 -7.89 31.87
N ALA A 411 3.34 -7.87 31.10
CA ALA A 411 3.98 -6.63 30.64
C ALA A 411 3.07 -5.84 29.69
N ALA A 412 2.43 -6.51 28.72
CA ALA A 412 1.46 -5.89 27.82
C ALA A 412 0.29 -5.27 28.60
N GLU A 413 -0.28 -6.00 29.55
CA GLU A 413 -1.40 -5.52 30.38
C GLU A 413 -0.97 -4.36 31.29
N THR A 414 0.24 -4.40 31.86
CA THR A 414 0.81 -3.30 32.65
C THR A 414 0.92 -2.03 31.83
N TYR A 415 1.42 -2.14 30.60
CA TYR A 415 1.53 -1.00 29.69
C TYR A 415 0.16 -0.46 29.30
N LYS A 416 -0.77 -1.33 28.90
CA LYS A 416 -2.16 -0.95 28.59
C LYS A 416 -2.80 -0.16 29.72
N ASN A 417 -2.71 -0.67 30.95
CA ASN A 417 -3.27 -0.02 32.13
C ASN A 417 -2.64 1.35 32.42
N ALA A 418 -1.39 1.57 32.01
CA ALA A 418 -0.71 2.86 32.11
C ALA A 418 -1.11 3.85 31.01
N MET A 419 -1.57 3.36 29.85
CA MET A 419 -1.92 4.20 28.69
C MET A 419 -3.41 4.52 28.60
N VAL A 420 -4.28 3.65 29.11
CA VAL A 420 -5.74 3.81 29.08
C VAL A 420 -6.21 4.55 30.32
N GLU A 421 -6.77 5.74 30.14
CA GLU A 421 -7.32 6.57 31.20
C GLU A 421 -8.84 6.39 31.33
N LYS A 422 -9.37 6.90 32.45
CA LYS A 422 -10.82 6.84 32.67
C LYS A 422 -11.59 7.66 31.66
N GLY A 423 -12.42 7.01 30.88
CA GLY A 423 -13.21 7.64 29.80
C GLY A 423 -12.67 7.34 28.39
N ASP A 424 -11.50 6.73 28.27
CA ASP A 424 -10.96 6.26 27.02
C ASP A 424 -11.67 4.98 26.54
N THR A 425 -11.70 4.76 25.24
CA THR A 425 -12.25 3.54 24.63
C THR A 425 -11.15 2.80 23.89
N VAL A 426 -10.90 1.54 24.21
CA VAL A 426 -9.99 0.67 23.47
C VAL A 426 -10.66 0.29 22.15
N LEU A 427 -10.07 0.72 21.03
CA LEU A 427 -10.56 0.42 19.69
C LEU A 427 -10.02 -0.91 19.17
N GLY A 428 -8.81 -1.29 19.58
CA GLY A 428 -8.19 -2.55 19.20
C GLY A 428 -6.90 -2.81 19.99
N GLU A 429 -6.61 -4.07 20.22
CA GLU A 429 -5.39 -4.54 20.88
C GLU A 429 -4.91 -5.81 20.20
N ARG A 430 -3.60 -5.89 19.98
CA ARG A 430 -2.93 -7.11 19.51
C ARG A 430 -1.73 -7.40 20.40
N VAL A 431 -1.70 -8.59 20.96
CA VAL A 431 -0.58 -9.15 21.71
C VAL A 431 -0.09 -10.37 20.95
N SER A 432 1.08 -10.30 20.34
CA SER A 432 1.72 -11.42 19.64
C SER A 432 2.93 -11.90 20.42
N LEU A 433 2.96 -13.19 20.70
CA LEU A 433 4.03 -13.85 21.46
C LEU A 433 4.88 -14.64 20.49
N VAL A 434 6.16 -14.28 20.42
CA VAL A 434 7.07 -14.79 19.39
C VAL A 434 8.21 -15.57 20.06
N PRO A 435 8.21 -16.91 19.98
CA PRO A 435 9.29 -17.73 20.54
C PRO A 435 10.65 -17.36 19.96
N GLN A 436 11.69 -17.30 20.80
CA GLN A 436 13.07 -17.02 20.41
C GLN A 436 13.99 -18.22 20.72
N PRO A 437 15.05 -18.49 19.95
CA PRO A 437 15.45 -17.76 18.74
C PRO A 437 14.51 -18.00 17.56
N GLN A 438 14.48 -17.03 16.64
CA GLN A 438 13.82 -17.15 15.36
C GLN A 438 14.79 -17.68 14.29
N ALA A 439 14.22 -18.22 13.20
CA ALA A 439 14.98 -18.71 12.06
C ALA A 439 14.25 -18.43 10.76
N SER A 440 14.98 -18.46 9.65
CA SER A 440 14.41 -18.43 8.29
C SER A 440 15.22 -19.32 7.36
N VAL A 441 14.58 -19.82 6.30
CA VAL A 441 15.23 -20.61 5.26
C VAL A 441 14.77 -20.13 3.89
N VAL A 442 15.69 -20.20 2.93
CA VAL A 442 15.43 -19.97 1.50
C VAL A 442 16.08 -21.09 0.72
N ILE A 443 15.37 -21.65 -0.25
CA ILE A 443 15.88 -22.66 -1.19
C ILE A 443 15.65 -22.15 -2.61
N ILE A 444 16.74 -21.97 -3.37
CA ILE A 444 16.76 -21.44 -4.74
C ILE A 444 17.33 -22.51 -5.66
N ASP A 445 16.76 -22.63 -6.83
CA ASP A 445 17.32 -23.41 -7.95
C ASP A 445 18.47 -22.60 -8.57
N ASN A 446 19.67 -23.14 -8.53
CA ASN A 446 20.90 -22.42 -8.94
C ASN A 446 20.90 -22.02 -10.41
N GLU A 447 20.30 -22.81 -11.30
CA GLU A 447 20.33 -22.56 -12.74
C GLU A 447 19.32 -21.49 -13.16
N THR A 448 18.19 -21.40 -12.45
CA THR A 448 17.07 -20.55 -12.87
C THR A 448 16.85 -19.31 -11.96
N GLY A 449 17.39 -19.30 -10.75
CA GLY A 449 17.04 -18.31 -9.73
C GLY A 449 15.64 -18.52 -9.12
N TYR A 450 14.92 -19.58 -9.49
CA TYR A 450 13.57 -19.83 -9.02
C TYR A 450 13.55 -20.26 -7.56
N VAL A 451 12.82 -19.52 -6.74
CA VAL A 451 12.63 -19.87 -5.33
C VAL A 451 11.73 -21.09 -5.22
N LYS A 452 12.26 -22.16 -4.65
CA LYS A 452 11.56 -23.46 -4.48
C LYS A 452 10.81 -23.55 -3.15
N ALA A 453 11.39 -23.00 -2.09
CA ALA A 453 10.77 -22.95 -0.77
C ALA A 453 11.30 -21.79 0.06
N ILE A 454 10.46 -21.27 0.97
CA ILE A 454 10.82 -20.24 1.90
C ILE A 454 10.01 -20.34 3.19
N VAL A 455 10.68 -20.19 4.34
CA VAL A 455 10.04 -20.04 5.65
C VAL A 455 10.62 -18.83 6.35
N GLY A 456 9.76 -17.90 6.76
CA GLY A 456 10.15 -16.61 7.33
C GLY A 456 10.16 -16.54 8.85
N GLY A 457 9.84 -17.63 9.55
CA GLY A 457 9.80 -17.64 11.00
C GLY A 457 9.67 -19.02 11.60
N ARG A 458 9.98 -19.16 12.89
CA ARG A 458 9.81 -20.36 13.69
C ARG A 458 8.33 -20.57 14.03
N GLY A 459 7.87 -21.83 14.01
CA GLY A 459 6.53 -22.22 14.37
C GLY A 459 5.53 -22.08 13.23
N GLU A 460 4.27 -22.39 13.52
CA GLU A 460 3.18 -22.24 12.57
C GLU A 460 2.88 -20.75 12.32
N LYS A 461 2.55 -20.42 11.08
CA LYS A 461 2.16 -19.07 10.69
C LYS A 461 0.69 -18.82 11.02
N GLU A 462 0.41 -17.85 11.89
CA GLU A 462 -0.92 -17.59 12.42
C GLU A 462 -1.73 -16.52 11.65
N ALA A 463 -1.07 -15.75 10.79
CA ALA A 463 -1.72 -14.71 9.99
C ALA A 463 -0.99 -14.47 8.67
N SER A 464 -1.72 -14.04 7.64
CA SER A 464 -1.13 -13.53 6.38
C SER A 464 -0.40 -12.20 6.61
N LEU A 465 0.56 -11.89 5.73
CA LEU A 465 1.32 -10.63 5.74
C LEU A 465 2.04 -10.35 7.07
N THR A 466 2.50 -11.41 7.74
CA THR A 466 3.39 -11.28 8.92
C THR A 466 4.84 -11.19 8.48
N LEU A 467 5.71 -10.63 9.34
CA LEU A 467 7.14 -10.43 9.09
C LEU A 467 7.81 -11.70 8.52
N ASN A 468 8.29 -11.61 7.29
CA ASN A 468 9.06 -12.64 6.63
C ASN A 468 10.57 -12.39 6.80
N ARG A 469 11.20 -13.08 7.75
CA ARG A 469 12.62 -12.88 8.05
C ARG A 469 13.56 -13.31 6.94
N ALA A 470 13.07 -14.07 5.99
CA ALA A 470 13.86 -14.49 4.84
C ALA A 470 13.99 -13.40 3.77
N THR A 471 12.99 -12.49 3.66
CA THR A 471 12.93 -11.43 2.64
C THR A 471 13.02 -10.01 3.21
N GLU A 472 12.74 -9.81 4.52
CA GLU A 472 12.60 -8.47 5.08
C GLU A 472 13.61 -8.16 6.20
N THR A 473 14.19 -9.18 6.84
CA THR A 473 15.07 -8.97 8.00
C THR A 473 16.54 -8.95 7.59
N ARG A 474 17.22 -7.86 7.91
CA ARG A 474 18.67 -7.72 7.72
C ARG A 474 19.41 -8.27 8.92
N ARG A 475 20.43 -9.10 8.69
CA ARG A 475 21.30 -9.67 9.72
C ARG A 475 22.73 -9.72 9.27
N GLN A 476 23.64 -9.62 10.23
CA GLN A 476 25.08 -9.78 9.97
C GLN A 476 25.36 -11.19 9.44
N PRO A 477 25.88 -11.34 8.21
CA PRO A 477 26.11 -12.64 7.60
C PRO A 477 27.31 -13.36 8.22
N GLY A 478 28.16 -12.63 8.91
CA GLY A 478 29.37 -13.20 9.51
C GLY A 478 30.28 -13.85 8.47
N SER A 479 30.88 -14.96 8.83
CA SER A 479 31.87 -15.67 8.00
C SER A 479 31.38 -16.20 6.66
N THR A 480 30.07 -16.30 6.45
CA THR A 480 29.52 -16.66 5.12
C THR A 480 29.88 -15.60 4.09
N PHE A 481 30.04 -14.36 4.50
CA PHE A 481 30.36 -13.26 3.60
C PHE A 481 31.80 -13.27 3.07
N LYS A 482 32.71 -14.04 3.69
CA LYS A 482 34.09 -14.23 3.20
C LYS A 482 34.16 -14.70 1.76
N ILE A 483 33.22 -15.56 1.36
CA ILE A 483 33.16 -16.07 -0.01
C ILE A 483 32.75 -14.95 -0.95
N VAL A 484 31.66 -14.25 -0.64
CA VAL A 484 31.04 -13.23 -1.50
C VAL A 484 31.94 -12.02 -1.69
N SER A 485 32.45 -11.45 -0.58
CA SER A 485 33.20 -10.18 -0.60
C SER A 485 34.72 -10.32 -0.75
N THR A 486 35.27 -11.50 -0.54
CA THR A 486 36.74 -11.65 -0.47
C THR A 486 37.25 -12.70 -1.43
N TYR A 487 36.84 -13.96 -1.29
CA TYR A 487 37.46 -15.03 -2.06
C TYR A 487 36.96 -15.15 -3.50
N ALA A 488 35.70 -14.85 -3.78
CA ALA A 488 35.23 -14.81 -5.15
C ALA A 488 35.95 -13.74 -5.96
N PRO A 489 36.02 -12.43 -5.55
CA PRO A 489 36.75 -11.43 -6.30
C PRO A 489 38.26 -11.73 -6.36
N ALA A 490 38.88 -12.30 -5.30
CA ALA A 490 40.27 -12.65 -5.32
C ALA A 490 40.66 -13.71 -6.36
N LEU A 491 39.78 -14.71 -6.52
CA LEU A 491 39.96 -15.81 -7.50
C LEU A 491 39.62 -15.38 -8.92
N ASP A 492 38.64 -14.52 -9.10
CA ASP A 492 38.12 -14.12 -10.40
C ASP A 492 38.96 -12.95 -11.02
N ALA A 493 39.13 -11.83 -10.27
CA ALA A 493 39.72 -10.61 -10.82
C ALA A 493 41.23 -10.48 -10.58
N GLU A 494 41.77 -11.04 -9.47
CA GLU A 494 43.13 -10.74 -9.00
C GLU A 494 44.14 -11.87 -9.28
N ASN A 495 43.83 -12.80 -10.15
CA ASN A 495 44.65 -13.94 -10.54
C ASN A 495 45.14 -14.80 -9.32
N MET A 496 44.45 -14.74 -8.20
CA MET A 496 44.71 -15.61 -7.06
C MET A 496 44.13 -17.03 -7.34
N THR A 497 44.66 -17.99 -6.63
CA THR A 497 44.20 -19.37 -6.71
C THR A 497 43.90 -19.93 -5.32
N LEU A 498 43.22 -21.03 -5.21
CA LEU A 498 43.06 -21.74 -3.93
C LEU A 498 44.38 -22.14 -3.25
N ALA A 499 45.49 -22.14 -4.00
CA ALA A 499 46.86 -22.40 -3.51
C ALA A 499 47.60 -21.12 -3.10
N THR A 500 47.09 -19.93 -3.39
CA THR A 500 47.66 -18.66 -2.94
C THR A 500 47.76 -18.64 -1.40
N VAL A 501 48.92 -18.21 -0.89
CA VAL A 501 49.31 -18.35 0.53
C VAL A 501 49.34 -17.00 1.21
N PHE A 502 48.69 -16.94 2.36
CA PHE A 502 48.79 -15.82 3.31
C PHE A 502 49.40 -16.27 4.65
N ASP A 503 50.07 -15.38 5.32
CA ASP A 503 50.59 -15.66 6.67
C ASP A 503 49.48 -15.41 7.72
N ASN A 504 48.96 -16.48 8.29
CA ASN A 504 48.03 -16.44 9.42
C ASN A 504 48.80 -16.20 10.73
N ALA A 505 49.27 -14.97 10.91
CA ALA A 505 49.97 -14.43 12.08
C ALA A 505 49.15 -13.25 12.66
N PRO A 506 49.44 -12.79 13.90
CA PRO A 506 48.79 -11.64 14.49
C PRO A 506 48.71 -10.45 13.55
N TYR A 507 47.48 -9.90 13.35
CA TYR A 507 47.20 -8.83 12.43
C TYR A 507 46.16 -7.86 13.00
N ASN A 508 46.31 -6.59 12.69
CA ASN A 508 45.34 -5.56 13.11
C ASN A 508 44.70 -4.93 11.88
N TYR A 509 43.42 -4.53 12.04
CA TYR A 509 42.79 -3.60 11.12
C TYR A 509 43.58 -2.28 11.05
N THR A 510 43.33 -1.48 10.03
CA THR A 510 43.95 -0.16 9.86
C THR A 510 43.74 0.81 11.04
N ASN A 511 42.68 0.63 11.81
CA ASN A 511 42.37 1.39 13.03
C ASN A 511 43.10 0.84 14.29
N GLY A 512 43.96 -0.17 14.16
CA GLY A 512 44.73 -0.76 15.26
C GLY A 512 44.00 -1.84 16.06
N VAL A 513 42.73 -2.12 15.78
CA VAL A 513 41.98 -3.19 16.47
C VAL A 513 42.48 -4.56 15.99
N PRO A 514 42.76 -5.52 16.90
CA PRO A 514 43.21 -6.86 16.50
C PRO A 514 42.13 -7.67 15.74
N VAL A 515 42.57 -8.36 14.69
CA VAL A 515 41.76 -9.40 14.03
C VAL A 515 41.97 -10.72 14.74
N ASN A 516 40.93 -11.26 15.35
CA ASN A 516 41.01 -12.52 16.09
C ASN A 516 40.41 -13.68 15.27
N ASN A 517 41.08 -14.82 15.25
CA ASN A 517 40.49 -16.07 14.74
C ASN A 517 39.48 -16.62 15.75
N TRP A 518 38.46 -17.32 15.28
CA TRP A 518 37.39 -17.89 16.12
C TRP A 518 37.91 -18.94 17.13
N ALA A 519 38.99 -19.69 16.76
CA ALA A 519 39.60 -20.69 17.62
C ALA A 519 40.48 -20.10 18.75
N GLY A 520 40.49 -18.77 18.93
CA GLY A 520 41.14 -18.08 20.03
C GLY A 520 42.46 -17.41 19.66
N LYS A 521 43.07 -16.74 20.67
CA LYS A 521 44.25 -15.88 20.49
C LYS A 521 45.52 -16.60 20.03
N ASN A 522 45.59 -17.92 20.11
CA ASN A 522 46.76 -18.73 19.74
C ASN A 522 46.55 -19.57 18.48
N ALA A 523 45.44 -19.36 17.73
CA ALA A 523 45.11 -20.11 16.53
C ALA A 523 45.79 -19.53 15.28
N TYR A 524 47.09 -19.29 15.34
CA TYR A 524 47.87 -18.83 14.21
C TYR A 524 48.69 -20.00 13.64
N THR A 525 48.45 -20.32 12.38
CA THR A 525 49.01 -21.48 11.69
C THR A 525 50.20 -21.14 10.78
N GLY A 526 50.59 -19.86 10.71
CA GLY A 526 51.59 -19.39 9.76
C GLY A 526 51.11 -19.44 8.33
N LEU A 527 51.93 -19.85 7.39
CA LEU A 527 51.64 -19.89 5.97
C LEU A 527 50.44 -20.80 5.71
N THR A 528 49.35 -20.23 5.22
CA THR A 528 48.03 -20.86 5.06
C THR A 528 47.46 -20.56 3.67
N THR A 529 47.08 -21.56 2.94
CA THR A 529 46.44 -21.39 1.61
C THR A 529 45.02 -20.85 1.72
N ILE A 530 44.52 -20.19 0.67
CA ILE A 530 43.11 -19.75 0.58
C ILE A 530 42.18 -20.95 0.82
N ARG A 531 42.49 -22.14 0.25
CA ARG A 531 41.67 -23.35 0.49
C ARG A 531 41.58 -23.71 1.98
N GLN A 532 42.69 -23.71 2.67
CA GLN A 532 42.73 -23.97 4.12
C GLN A 532 42.02 -22.89 4.92
N ALA A 533 42.13 -21.63 4.50
CA ALA A 533 41.49 -20.50 5.14
C ALA A 533 39.95 -20.55 4.99
N ILE A 534 39.47 -20.97 3.84
CA ILE A 534 38.03 -21.20 3.62
C ILE A 534 37.54 -22.35 4.50
N ALA A 535 38.20 -23.51 4.45
CA ALA A 535 37.84 -24.69 5.23
C ALA A 535 37.85 -24.46 6.74
N GLY A 536 38.86 -23.70 7.23
CA GLY A 536 39.02 -23.37 8.65
C GLY A 536 38.34 -22.07 9.06
N SER A 537 37.64 -21.40 8.15
CA SER A 537 37.04 -20.06 8.38
C SER A 537 37.95 -19.06 9.04
N ILE A 538 39.22 -18.94 8.57
CA ILE A 538 40.27 -18.17 9.20
C ILE A 538 40.11 -16.67 8.93
N ASN A 539 39.86 -15.91 9.99
CA ASN A 539 39.53 -14.48 9.90
C ASN A 539 40.72 -13.63 9.41
N VAL A 540 41.95 -13.89 9.96
CA VAL A 540 43.14 -13.12 9.61
C VAL A 540 43.48 -13.23 8.13
N VAL A 541 43.36 -14.41 7.54
CA VAL A 541 43.62 -14.63 6.11
C VAL A 541 42.56 -13.92 5.25
N ALA A 542 41.28 -13.98 5.64
CA ALA A 542 40.22 -13.28 4.90
C ALA A 542 40.44 -11.77 4.90
N VAL A 543 40.74 -11.17 6.06
CA VAL A 543 40.97 -9.72 6.15
C VAL A 543 42.25 -9.29 5.39
N LYS A 544 43.32 -10.07 5.44
CA LYS A 544 44.54 -9.81 4.65
C LYS A 544 44.24 -9.91 3.14
N CYS A 545 43.53 -10.93 2.72
CA CYS A 545 43.14 -11.12 1.32
C CYS A 545 42.30 -9.94 0.82
N LEU A 546 41.24 -9.54 1.55
CA LEU A 546 40.44 -8.36 1.19
C LEU A 546 41.27 -7.07 1.18
N THR A 547 42.24 -6.94 2.09
CA THR A 547 43.13 -5.77 2.12
C THR A 547 44.00 -5.70 0.85
N GLU A 548 44.47 -6.85 0.36
CA GLU A 548 45.28 -6.94 -0.85
C GLU A 548 44.48 -6.64 -2.11
N ILE A 549 43.29 -7.22 -2.26
CA ILE A 549 42.40 -6.97 -3.42
C ILE A 549 41.64 -5.66 -3.32
N THR A 550 41.68 -4.98 -2.22
CA THR A 550 40.95 -3.77 -1.77
C THR A 550 39.50 -4.03 -1.34
N PRO A 551 39.06 -3.35 -0.25
CA PRO A 551 37.63 -3.41 0.16
C PRO A 551 36.66 -2.92 -0.89
N ARG A 552 37.05 -2.01 -1.79
CA ARG A 552 36.25 -1.51 -2.91
C ARG A 552 35.88 -2.64 -3.86
N LEU A 553 36.83 -3.44 -4.28
CA LEU A 553 36.56 -4.57 -5.16
C LEU A 553 35.62 -5.59 -4.50
N GLY A 554 35.83 -5.87 -3.21
CA GLY A 554 34.95 -6.77 -2.46
C GLY A 554 33.53 -6.25 -2.33
N PHE A 555 33.33 -4.95 -2.20
CA PHE A 555 32.04 -4.28 -2.20
C PHE A 555 31.33 -4.41 -3.57
N GLU A 556 32.02 -4.05 -4.66
CA GLU A 556 31.48 -4.10 -6.03
C GLU A 556 31.04 -5.52 -6.44
N TYR A 557 31.80 -6.55 -6.01
CA TYR A 557 31.41 -7.94 -6.23
C TYR A 557 30.18 -8.34 -5.41
N ALA A 558 30.07 -7.89 -4.16
CA ALA A 558 28.90 -8.17 -3.35
C ALA A 558 27.61 -7.54 -3.96
N GLU A 559 27.70 -6.29 -4.44
CA GLU A 559 26.60 -5.65 -5.17
C GLU A 559 26.25 -6.40 -6.47
N ALA A 560 27.26 -6.77 -7.27
CA ALA A 560 27.07 -7.49 -8.52
C ALA A 560 26.43 -8.88 -8.31
N LEU A 561 26.67 -9.50 -7.15
CA LEU A 561 26.07 -10.76 -6.71
C LEU A 561 24.66 -10.58 -6.07
N GLY A 562 24.07 -9.38 -6.13
CA GLY A 562 22.69 -9.13 -5.71
C GLY A 562 22.51 -8.65 -4.27
N ILE A 563 23.57 -8.32 -3.53
CA ILE A 563 23.46 -7.76 -2.17
C ILE A 563 23.10 -6.26 -2.26
N SER A 564 21.87 -5.89 -1.95
CA SER A 564 21.36 -4.53 -2.09
C SER A 564 21.52 -3.64 -0.85
N THR A 565 21.93 -4.22 0.28
CA THR A 565 21.85 -3.59 1.61
C THR A 565 23.12 -2.90 2.05
N LEU A 566 24.15 -2.87 1.22
CA LEU A 566 25.44 -2.26 1.51
C LEU A 566 25.44 -0.75 1.25
N TYR A 567 26.23 -0.02 2.04
CA TYR A 567 26.46 1.41 1.88
C TYR A 567 27.79 1.67 1.15
N ASP A 568 27.76 2.36 0.02
CA ASP A 568 28.94 2.80 -0.71
C ASP A 568 29.65 3.96 0.02
N ASP A 569 30.21 3.66 1.19
CA ASP A 569 30.93 4.61 2.03
C ASP A 569 32.12 3.91 2.74
N GLU A 570 33.33 4.50 2.64
CA GLU A 570 34.54 4.00 3.25
C GLU A 570 34.51 4.01 4.78
N ASN A 571 33.64 4.78 5.40
CA ASN A 571 33.43 4.78 6.85
C ASN A 571 32.42 3.75 7.31
N LEU A 572 31.63 3.20 6.38
CA LEU A 572 30.56 2.22 6.64
C LEU A 572 30.97 0.83 6.15
N ASP A 573 30.70 0.47 4.88
CA ASP A 573 30.82 -0.90 4.42
C ASP A 573 32.03 -1.14 3.49
N VAL A 574 32.61 -0.08 2.85
CA VAL A 574 33.79 -0.20 2.00
C VAL A 574 35.06 -0.22 2.82
N ARG A 575 35.23 -1.23 3.69
CA ARG A 575 36.35 -1.35 4.64
C ARG A 575 36.65 -2.81 5.01
N GLN A 576 37.80 -3.02 5.69
CA GLN A 576 38.30 -4.36 6.04
C GLN A 576 37.30 -5.29 6.77
N PRO A 577 36.42 -4.83 7.71
CA PRO A 577 35.41 -5.68 8.34
C PRO A 577 34.45 -6.34 7.38
N LEU A 578 34.28 -5.82 6.17
CA LEU A 578 33.47 -6.42 5.09
C LEU A 578 33.89 -7.89 4.85
N ALA A 579 35.19 -8.20 4.93
CA ALA A 579 35.68 -9.56 4.79
C ALA A 579 35.05 -10.58 5.74
N LEU A 580 34.56 -10.13 6.88
CA LEU A 580 34.00 -10.97 7.93
C LEU A 580 32.48 -10.82 8.08
N GLY A 581 31.86 -10.11 7.14
CA GLY A 581 30.45 -9.76 7.22
C GLY A 581 30.12 -8.72 8.30
N GLY A 582 31.13 -7.93 8.71
CA GLY A 582 30.94 -6.79 9.60
C GLY A 582 30.47 -5.56 8.82
N ILE A 583 29.23 -5.52 8.48
CA ILE A 583 28.56 -4.52 7.66
C ILE A 583 27.48 -3.77 8.46
N THR A 584 27.11 -2.60 8.02
CA THR A 584 26.31 -1.65 8.81
C THR A 584 24.95 -2.21 9.20
N ASP A 585 24.11 -2.58 8.24
CA ASP A 585 22.74 -3.07 8.48
C ASP A 585 22.64 -4.60 8.45
N GLY A 586 23.60 -5.28 7.84
CA GLY A 586 23.50 -6.71 7.52
C GLY A 586 22.92 -6.97 6.14
N VAL A 587 22.66 -8.24 5.83
CA VAL A 587 22.08 -8.70 4.56
C VAL A 587 20.75 -9.40 4.78
N VAL A 588 19.95 -9.47 3.72
CA VAL A 588 18.72 -10.27 3.69
C VAL A 588 19.05 -11.71 3.29
N ASN A 589 18.38 -12.69 3.90
CA ASN A 589 18.70 -14.10 3.68
C ASN A 589 18.56 -14.53 2.21
N ILE A 590 17.52 -14.08 1.51
CA ILE A 590 17.30 -14.43 0.11
C ILE A 590 18.40 -13.90 -0.80
N GLU A 591 18.91 -12.67 -0.58
CA GLU A 591 20.00 -12.09 -1.35
C GLU A 591 21.32 -12.86 -1.14
N LEU A 592 21.59 -13.29 0.09
CA LEU A 592 22.78 -14.09 0.37
C LEU A 592 22.68 -15.48 -0.26
N CYS A 593 21.48 -16.08 -0.25
CA CYS A 593 21.23 -17.35 -0.93
C CYS A 593 21.46 -17.23 -2.44
N ASP A 594 20.98 -16.15 -3.05
CA ASP A 594 21.12 -15.86 -4.48
C ASP A 594 22.58 -15.60 -4.89
N ALA A 595 23.35 -14.90 -4.06
CA ALA A 595 24.79 -14.73 -4.25
C ALA A 595 25.52 -16.08 -4.29
N TYR A 596 25.16 -17.02 -3.41
CA TYR A 596 25.71 -18.36 -3.43
C TYR A 596 25.24 -19.21 -4.60
N ALA A 597 23.97 -19.06 -5.00
CA ALA A 597 23.41 -19.70 -6.19
C ALA A 597 24.17 -19.27 -7.45
N THR A 598 24.51 -17.98 -7.57
CA THR A 598 25.34 -17.44 -8.65
C THR A 598 26.72 -18.11 -8.73
N ILE A 599 27.39 -18.28 -7.60
CA ILE A 599 28.69 -18.95 -7.54
C ILE A 599 28.53 -20.43 -7.96
N ALA A 600 27.48 -21.12 -7.49
CA ALA A 600 27.17 -22.50 -7.87
C ALA A 600 26.82 -22.65 -9.35
N ASN A 601 26.23 -21.62 -9.97
CA ASN A 601 25.89 -21.54 -11.39
C ASN A 601 27.05 -21.07 -12.29
N GLY A 602 28.29 -21.18 -11.81
CA GLY A 602 29.47 -20.77 -12.60
C GLY A 602 29.56 -19.29 -12.89
N GLY A 603 29.11 -18.44 -11.97
CA GLY A 603 29.16 -16.99 -12.05
C GLY A 603 28.01 -16.35 -12.81
N LYS A 604 27.00 -17.09 -13.16
CA LYS A 604 25.80 -16.58 -13.85
C LYS A 604 24.73 -16.23 -12.81
N TYR A 605 24.47 -14.96 -12.64
CA TYR A 605 23.43 -14.43 -11.76
C TYR A 605 22.06 -14.49 -12.42
N ASN A 606 21.10 -15.06 -11.71
CA ASN A 606 19.68 -14.99 -12.02
C ASN A 606 18.96 -14.51 -10.75
N GLU A 607 18.29 -13.39 -10.82
CA GLU A 607 17.55 -12.82 -9.67
C GLU A 607 16.50 -13.80 -9.13
N ALA A 608 16.37 -13.87 -7.81
CA ALA A 608 15.42 -14.74 -7.14
C ALA A 608 13.96 -14.41 -7.55
N LYS A 609 13.26 -15.36 -8.16
CA LYS A 609 11.88 -15.22 -8.64
C LYS A 609 10.94 -16.26 -8.03
N PHE A 610 9.83 -15.77 -7.45
CA PHE A 610 8.79 -16.61 -6.86
C PHE A 610 7.80 -17.16 -7.90
N TYR A 611 7.74 -16.56 -9.08
CA TYR A 611 6.86 -16.99 -10.17
C TYR A 611 7.56 -16.89 -11.53
N SER A 612 7.12 -17.72 -12.47
CA SER A 612 7.68 -17.77 -13.83
C SER A 612 6.98 -16.81 -14.79
N ARG A 613 5.67 -16.63 -14.67
CA ARG A 613 4.90 -15.72 -15.51
C ARG A 613 3.56 -15.34 -14.87
N ILE A 614 2.99 -14.25 -15.37
CA ILE A 614 1.63 -13.81 -15.07
C ILE A 614 0.85 -13.72 -16.38
N GLU A 615 -0.34 -14.31 -16.41
CA GLU A 615 -1.31 -14.16 -17.48
C GLU A 615 -2.52 -13.36 -17.00
N ASP A 616 -3.16 -12.61 -17.89
CA ASP A 616 -4.46 -11.99 -17.63
C ASP A 616 -5.61 -13.01 -17.71
N SER A 617 -6.85 -12.56 -17.49
CA SER A 617 -8.05 -13.41 -17.54
C SER A 617 -8.27 -14.07 -18.90
N GLU A 618 -7.76 -13.47 -19.99
CA GLU A 618 -7.86 -13.99 -21.36
C GLU A 618 -6.73 -14.98 -21.71
N GLY A 619 -5.74 -15.14 -20.80
CA GLY A 619 -4.58 -16.02 -21.00
C GLY A 619 -3.41 -15.38 -21.75
N LYS A 620 -3.40 -14.06 -21.87
CA LYS A 620 -2.28 -13.32 -22.45
C LYS A 620 -1.21 -13.12 -21.38
N VAL A 621 0.02 -13.48 -21.66
CA VAL A 621 1.17 -13.21 -20.79
C VAL A 621 1.37 -11.70 -20.65
N ILE A 622 1.32 -11.20 -19.44
CA ILE A 622 1.53 -9.78 -19.10
C ILE A 622 2.90 -9.52 -18.45
N ILE A 623 3.44 -10.50 -17.73
CA ILE A 623 4.82 -10.50 -17.22
C ILE A 623 5.39 -11.89 -17.44
N ASP A 624 6.63 -11.95 -17.94
CA ASP A 624 7.40 -13.16 -18.14
C ASP A 624 8.72 -13.05 -17.37
N ASN A 625 8.93 -13.93 -16.42
CA ASN A 625 10.13 -14.03 -15.59
C ASN A 625 10.99 -15.23 -16.02
N THR A 626 11.04 -15.51 -17.31
CA THR A 626 12.06 -16.44 -17.86
C THR A 626 13.45 -15.95 -17.44
N PRO A 627 14.32 -16.82 -16.91
CA PRO A 627 15.65 -16.43 -16.41
C PRO A 627 16.46 -15.70 -17.49
N GLU A 628 16.97 -14.52 -17.13
CA GLU A 628 17.91 -13.74 -17.96
C GLU A 628 19.28 -13.79 -17.28
N GLU A 629 20.13 -14.73 -17.74
CA GLU A 629 21.46 -14.93 -17.17
C GLU A 629 22.34 -13.68 -17.35
N LYS A 630 22.85 -13.13 -16.25
CA LYS A 630 23.86 -12.08 -16.24
C LYS A 630 25.17 -12.67 -15.73
N THR A 631 26.21 -12.73 -16.57
CA THR A 631 27.55 -13.16 -16.12
C THR A 631 28.12 -12.11 -15.17
N VAL A 632 28.48 -12.55 -13.95
CA VAL A 632 29.05 -11.73 -12.87
C VAL A 632 30.46 -12.16 -12.54
N LEU A 633 30.75 -13.48 -12.58
CA LEU A 633 32.06 -14.07 -12.31
C LEU A 633 32.61 -14.77 -13.56
#